data_740068008ff0cef0c5a138f5cc689e4e
#
_entry.id   740068008ff0cef0c5a138f5cc689e4e
#
_cell.length_a   1.000
_cell.length_b   1.000
_cell.length_c   1.000
_cell.angle_alpha   90.00
_cell.angle_beta   90.00
_cell.angle_gamma   90.00
#
_symmetry.space_group_name_H-M   'P 1'
#
loop_
_entity.id
_entity.type
_entity.pdbx_description
1 polymer ?
#
loop_
_entity_poly.entity_id
_entity_poly.type
_entity_poly.pdbx_seq_one_letter_code
_entity_poly.pdbx_strand_id
1 'polypeptide(L)'
;MLLSIKKEWLATKTRGFLLVEVLLSTALFVLLLTAFSGVFYYGIESSHLSGNRSRAVMYAEEGQEALRSIKNANFNSLTAGTYGLSYASGTWNLIPGQDTMDGYTRAVTITNVGAHRKDTTVTVTWQQTPSRTGTVSLSGRVANWKTILNPGLGITVNKVLINRGLSLTTSNFAPYRVGTTTVTLASSTMFPPGTYNVTETVDARYNQTFSGDCNASGQVVVTATGSALVCTITNEEKQSYITINKTVINHGGTKTTADFAPYKVGSTTVTLGSPTPVNSGTYIITENYDPNYNLTYSGDCFTNGSITVFSGDSKICNLTNEQIIVGGGLDIANVLIYGDGSNVPKYRSYNKVTDLLSAETGTFVATVGPTWIVRTAPNRHIAFAGYYDSTGTLTIMCFDGANWNEEFRAPSGGVGNRHRFDIAYEKSTGDALVVYSKGQHVFSQLGYRTKPGDSGCGAASWSGESLFNPARTSNDIMYVKLASDKRASSNLIAMSWVDTSDDISAIIWNGSSFVNEPGAVTDNNVERVSASHDVENFDLEYESLSGNLMLVWGNGNGSNGTNGVRYRRCTGGIAACTWGSVTTPSTFSDDATNLDLSANPNTNEMVFASIGNAGGDLQLGYWNGSTWTNTANADTSCNVPFTGSKLVAVGWLVGASATRSIIVYSDLNSQNINWYVGNGGTFTRQSDFAPTPLMAIGRGYMDIQMSPIDQNMLMFGTSDSASDLHIKRLTLASNGSFQWSNPLTTAVETTLPQTISSPFSFAWWHQ
;
A
#
# COMPACT_ATOMS: atom_id res chain seq x y z
N MET A 1 62.16 11.47 -18.39
CA MET A 1 62.09 11.05 -19.80
C MET A 1 60.87 11.68 -20.39
N LEU A 2 61.14 12.70 -21.22
CA LEU A 2 60.14 13.53 -21.91
C LEU A 2 59.40 12.73 -22.96
N LEU A 3 58.10 12.89 -23.09
CA LEU A 3 57.44 12.75 -24.37
C LEU A 3 56.22 13.70 -24.44
N SER A 4 56.36 14.68 -25.31
CA SER A 4 55.46 15.65 -25.83
C SER A 4 54.32 14.99 -26.56
N ILE A 5 53.05 15.47 -26.36
CA ILE A 5 51.98 15.26 -27.31
C ILE A 5 51.29 16.60 -27.61
N LYS A 6 51.22 16.87 -28.90
CA LYS A 6 50.69 18.06 -29.58
C LYS A 6 49.25 18.43 -29.20
N LYS A 7 49.06 19.74 -29.06
CA LYS A 7 47.76 20.41 -29.19
C LYS A 7 47.24 20.35 -30.60
N GLU A 8 46.07 19.82 -30.81
CA GLU A 8 45.21 20.21 -31.92
C GLU A 8 43.99 20.97 -31.41
N TRP A 9 43.86 22.17 -31.90
CA TRP A 9 42.75 23.07 -31.66
C TRP A 9 41.57 22.68 -32.59
N LEU A 10 40.49 22.21 -32.01
CA LEU A 10 39.19 22.25 -32.69
C LEU A 10 38.32 23.30 -31.98
N ALA A 11 38.05 24.35 -32.75
CA ALA A 11 37.22 25.46 -32.33
C ALA A 11 35.76 25.01 -32.22
N THR A 12 35.31 24.76 -31.05
CA THR A 12 33.87 24.71 -30.76
C THR A 12 33.37 26.13 -30.49
N LYS A 13 32.44 26.55 -31.31
CA LYS A 13 31.67 27.79 -31.08
C LYS A 13 30.99 27.71 -29.72
N THR A 14 31.53 28.35 -28.73
CA THR A 14 30.83 28.65 -27.49
C THR A 14 29.70 29.62 -27.79
N ARG A 15 28.47 29.17 -27.70
CA ARG A 15 27.34 30.09 -27.56
C ARG A 15 27.52 30.74 -26.18
N GLY A 16 27.74 32.00 -26.15
CA GLY A 16 27.78 32.78 -24.92
C GLY A 16 26.42 32.73 -24.24
N PHE A 17 26.45 32.45 -22.96
CA PHE A 17 25.25 32.56 -22.12
C PHE A 17 24.75 33.98 -22.15
N LEU A 18 23.46 34.21 -22.33
CA LEU A 18 22.82 35.50 -22.19
C LEU A 18 22.99 35.94 -20.73
N LEU A 19 23.35 37.21 -20.54
CA LEU A 19 23.57 37.81 -19.21
C LEU A 19 22.39 37.61 -18.25
N VAL A 20 21.19 37.47 -18.81
CA VAL A 20 19.94 37.19 -18.08
C VAL A 20 19.92 35.76 -17.53
N GLU A 21 20.46 34.76 -18.23
CA GLU A 21 20.50 33.39 -17.74
C GLU A 21 21.48 33.21 -16.58
N VAL A 22 22.62 33.93 -16.64
CA VAL A 22 23.59 33.95 -15.54
C VAL A 22 23.01 34.68 -14.31
N LEU A 23 22.30 35.77 -14.52
CA LEU A 23 21.63 36.51 -13.43
C LEU A 23 20.50 35.72 -12.81
N LEU A 24 19.70 34.98 -13.63
CA LEU A 24 18.60 34.16 -13.10
C LEU A 24 19.14 32.94 -12.33
N SER A 25 20.18 32.29 -12.85
CA SER A 25 20.79 31.15 -12.17
C SER A 25 21.50 31.54 -10.89
N THR A 26 22.19 32.67 -10.86
CA THR A 26 22.82 33.19 -9.63
C THR A 26 21.77 33.62 -8.61
N ALA A 27 20.68 34.28 -9.02
CA ALA A 27 19.57 34.63 -8.14
C ALA A 27 18.91 33.38 -7.51
N LEU A 28 18.66 32.36 -8.30
CA LEU A 28 18.08 31.08 -7.82
C LEU A 28 19.05 30.35 -6.89
N PHE A 29 20.33 30.36 -7.18
CA PHE A 29 21.36 29.76 -6.35
C PHE A 29 21.49 30.46 -4.99
N VAL A 30 21.46 31.81 -4.98
CA VAL A 30 21.47 32.60 -3.75
C VAL A 30 20.22 32.32 -2.91
N LEU A 31 19.05 32.22 -3.55
CA LEU A 31 17.79 31.91 -2.86
C LEU A 31 17.79 30.53 -2.24
N LEU A 32 18.34 29.53 -2.93
CA LEU A 32 18.54 28.18 -2.40
C LEU A 32 19.53 28.14 -1.24
N LEU A 33 20.67 28.87 -1.35
CA LEU A 33 21.65 28.96 -0.27
C LEU A 33 21.08 29.61 0.97
N THR A 34 20.30 30.70 0.82
CA THR A 34 19.66 31.37 1.96
C THR A 34 18.62 30.48 2.64
N ALA A 35 17.80 29.71 1.84
CA ALA A 35 16.85 28.79 2.39
C ALA A 35 17.53 27.62 3.15
N PHE A 36 18.59 27.04 2.59
CA PHE A 36 19.38 26.00 3.24
C PHE A 36 20.06 26.48 4.53
N SER A 37 20.63 27.68 4.49
CA SER A 37 21.24 28.29 5.67
C SER A 37 20.21 28.51 6.78
N GLY A 38 18.99 28.96 6.42
CA GLY A 38 17.88 29.11 7.36
C GLY A 38 17.50 27.83 8.07
N VAL A 39 17.32 26.71 7.31
CA VAL A 39 17.00 25.40 7.87
C VAL A 39 18.13 24.85 8.76
N PHE A 40 19.38 25.08 8.35
CA PHE A 40 20.54 24.62 9.12
C PHE A 40 20.68 25.40 10.44
N TYR A 41 20.54 26.74 10.40
CA TYR A 41 20.50 27.56 11.59
C TYR A 41 19.36 27.17 12.53
N TYR A 42 18.16 26.96 12.00
CA TYR A 42 17.02 26.53 12.80
C TYR A 42 17.24 25.14 13.46
N GLY A 43 17.89 24.20 12.76
CA GLY A 43 18.25 22.90 13.30
C GLY A 43 19.25 22.98 14.45
N ILE A 44 20.30 23.80 14.31
CA ILE A 44 21.29 24.04 15.35
C ILE A 44 20.64 24.73 16.56
N GLU A 45 19.84 25.74 16.31
CA GLU A 45 19.15 26.49 17.38
C GLU A 45 18.20 25.57 18.15
N SER A 46 17.41 24.77 17.48
CA SER A 46 16.50 23.80 18.11
C SER A 46 17.23 22.77 18.96
N SER A 47 18.39 22.28 18.49
CA SER A 47 19.24 21.36 19.24
C SER A 47 19.81 21.96 20.51
N HIS A 48 20.33 23.21 20.41
CA HIS A 48 20.83 23.98 21.57
C HIS A 48 19.72 24.26 22.58
N LEU A 49 18.54 24.65 22.12
CA LEU A 49 17.39 24.92 22.99
C LEU A 49 16.94 23.68 23.76
N SER A 50 16.94 22.49 23.10
CA SER A 50 16.62 21.21 23.74
C SER A 50 17.69 20.81 24.77
N GLY A 51 18.96 20.94 24.44
CA GLY A 51 20.08 20.67 25.36
C GLY A 51 20.04 21.54 26.62
N ASN A 52 19.77 22.82 26.45
CA ASN A 52 19.65 23.73 27.57
C ASN A 52 18.48 23.40 28.48
N ARG A 53 17.36 23.01 27.92
CA ARG A 53 16.19 22.58 28.70
C ARG A 53 16.49 21.33 29.51
N SER A 54 17.16 20.34 28.91
CA SER A 54 17.54 19.10 29.61
C SER A 54 18.48 19.38 30.80
N ARG A 55 19.45 20.26 30.62
CA ARG A 55 20.30 20.69 31.74
C ARG A 55 19.52 21.41 32.83
N ALA A 56 18.58 22.26 32.47
CA ALA A 56 17.73 22.96 33.44
C ALA A 56 16.90 21.98 34.28
N VAL A 57 16.39 20.89 33.64
CA VAL A 57 15.70 19.84 34.38
C VAL A 57 16.62 19.14 35.38
N MET A 58 17.85 18.78 34.98
CA MET A 58 18.83 18.16 35.86
C MET A 58 19.16 19.06 37.07
N TYR A 59 19.32 20.34 36.86
CA TYR A 59 19.58 21.30 37.95
C TYR A 59 18.36 21.49 38.86
N ALA A 60 17.16 21.34 38.31
CA ALA A 60 15.94 21.38 39.12
C ALA A 60 15.77 20.10 39.97
N GLU A 61 16.10 18.93 39.39
CA GLU A 61 16.12 17.64 40.10
C GLU A 61 17.17 17.66 41.23
N GLU A 62 18.39 18.09 40.91
CA GLU A 62 19.43 18.27 41.95
C GLU A 62 18.93 19.16 43.09
N GLY A 63 18.23 20.25 42.78
CA GLY A 63 17.62 21.14 43.73
C GLY A 63 16.62 20.41 44.67
N GLN A 64 15.78 19.56 44.11
CA GLN A 64 14.84 18.74 44.86
C GLN A 64 15.55 17.74 45.80
N GLU A 65 16.62 17.12 45.32
CA GLU A 65 17.42 16.19 46.16
C GLU A 65 18.19 16.93 47.26
N ALA A 66 18.70 18.12 46.97
CA ALA A 66 19.32 18.99 47.98
C ALA A 66 18.34 19.33 49.09
N LEU A 67 17.09 19.68 48.77
CA LEU A 67 16.04 19.93 49.77
C LEU A 67 15.71 18.70 50.60
N ARG A 68 15.69 17.49 50.00
CA ARG A 68 15.51 16.23 50.71
C ARG A 68 16.68 15.99 51.68
N SER A 69 17.90 16.28 51.24
CA SER A 69 19.09 16.17 52.11
C SER A 69 19.00 17.11 53.32
N ILE A 70 18.69 18.39 53.08
CA ILE A 70 18.51 19.41 54.13
C ILE A 70 17.41 19.00 55.10
N LYS A 71 16.26 18.52 54.57
CA LYS A 71 15.15 18.02 55.36
C LYS A 71 15.58 16.86 56.27
N ASN A 72 16.34 15.90 55.74
CA ASN A 72 16.78 14.74 56.46
C ASN A 72 17.75 15.07 57.61
N ALA A 73 18.58 16.07 57.36
CA ALA A 73 19.46 16.61 58.41
C ALA A 73 18.66 17.36 59.47
N ASN A 74 17.83 18.32 59.09
CA ASN A 74 16.97 19.08 59.98
C ASN A 74 15.77 19.70 59.25
N PHE A 75 14.55 19.22 59.49
CA PHE A 75 13.32 19.73 58.89
C PHE A 75 13.08 21.21 59.12
N ASN A 76 13.47 21.71 60.31
CA ASN A 76 13.23 23.11 60.68
C ASN A 76 14.15 24.10 59.96
N SER A 77 15.23 23.62 59.34
CA SER A 77 16.11 24.45 58.49
C SER A 77 15.45 24.84 57.18
N LEU A 78 14.39 24.17 56.78
CA LEU A 78 13.58 24.53 55.58
C LEU A 78 12.60 25.65 55.98
N THR A 79 13.06 26.88 56.14
CA THR A 79 12.17 28.03 56.42
C THR A 79 11.43 28.49 55.15
N ALA A 80 10.19 29.01 55.33
CA ALA A 80 9.44 29.53 54.19
C ALA A 80 10.16 30.75 53.58
N GLY A 81 10.24 30.79 52.25
CA GLY A 81 10.96 31.83 51.53
C GLY A 81 11.52 31.35 50.17
N THR A 82 12.25 32.21 49.48
CA THR A 82 12.97 31.87 48.26
C THR A 82 14.47 31.89 48.49
N TYR A 83 15.15 30.86 48.10
CA TYR A 83 16.56 30.60 48.39
C TYR A 83 17.29 30.09 47.14
N GLY A 84 18.59 30.30 47.12
CA GLY A 84 19.53 29.50 46.33
C GLY A 84 20.01 28.27 47.15
N LEU A 85 20.84 27.46 46.49
CA LEU A 85 21.49 26.32 47.10
C LEU A 85 23.00 26.41 47.03
N SER A 86 23.67 25.99 48.08
CA SER A 86 25.12 25.80 48.09
C SER A 86 25.49 24.45 48.65
N TYR A 87 26.50 23.83 48.03
CA TYR A 87 27.08 22.57 48.51
C TYR A 87 28.47 22.89 49.11
N ALA A 88 28.60 22.81 50.39
CA ALA A 88 29.85 23.07 51.09
C ALA A 88 30.08 22.04 52.20
N SER A 89 31.31 21.60 52.37
CA SER A 89 31.73 20.65 53.40
C SER A 89 30.90 19.36 53.43
N GLY A 90 30.50 18.87 52.24
CA GLY A 90 29.71 17.63 52.09
C GLY A 90 28.24 17.78 52.38
N THR A 91 27.73 18.99 52.58
CA THR A 91 26.31 19.25 52.91
C THR A 91 25.68 20.30 52.07
N TRP A 92 24.38 20.13 51.80
CA TRP A 92 23.55 21.11 51.14
C TRP A 92 23.03 22.16 52.14
N ASN A 93 23.08 23.44 51.72
CA ASN A 93 22.60 24.55 52.55
C ASN A 93 21.73 25.50 51.72
N LEU A 94 20.72 26.12 52.36
CA LEU A 94 19.96 27.24 51.76
C LEU A 94 20.77 28.51 51.88
N ILE A 95 20.88 29.26 50.83
CA ILE A 95 21.47 30.59 50.80
C ILE A 95 20.42 31.64 50.40
N PRO A 96 20.50 32.89 50.86
CA PRO A 96 19.53 33.93 50.51
C PRO A 96 19.48 34.17 49.00
N GLY A 97 18.25 34.29 48.45
CA GLY A 97 18.02 34.67 47.04
C GLY A 97 17.99 33.49 46.10
N GLN A 98 18.95 33.38 45.22
CA GLN A 98 19.08 32.35 44.15
C GLN A 98 20.56 32.02 43.93
N ASP A 99 20.84 30.88 43.42
CA ASP A 99 22.18 30.48 42.99
C ASP A 99 22.30 30.37 41.47
N THR A 100 23.52 30.50 40.98
CA THR A 100 23.83 30.44 39.55
C THR A 100 24.86 29.36 39.26
N MET A 101 24.65 28.62 38.18
CA MET A 101 25.55 27.55 37.71
C MET A 101 25.51 27.48 36.20
N ASP A 102 26.66 27.57 35.56
CA ASP A 102 26.82 27.41 34.09
C ASP A 102 25.85 28.29 33.27
N GLY A 103 25.51 29.50 33.75
CA GLY A 103 24.58 30.41 33.06
C GLY A 103 23.08 30.11 33.33
N TYR A 104 22.78 29.19 34.23
CA TYR A 104 21.44 28.95 34.77
C TYR A 104 21.29 29.57 36.15
N THR A 105 20.13 30.13 36.44
CA THR A 105 19.79 30.67 37.74
C THR A 105 18.75 29.76 38.38
N ARG A 106 19.02 29.22 39.55
CA ARG A 106 18.12 28.39 40.33
C ARG A 106 17.57 29.10 41.54
N ALA A 107 16.26 29.08 41.66
CA ALA A 107 15.55 29.57 42.84
C ALA A 107 14.73 28.42 43.48
N VAL A 108 14.84 28.27 44.76
CA VAL A 108 14.08 27.28 45.50
C VAL A 108 13.07 28.04 46.38
N THR A 109 11.80 27.82 46.15
CA THR A 109 10.71 28.39 46.93
C THR A 109 10.16 27.37 47.87
N ILE A 110 10.11 27.68 49.15
CA ILE A 110 9.58 26.82 50.22
C ILE A 110 8.37 27.53 50.82
N THR A 111 7.24 26.81 50.90
CA THR A 111 6.01 27.32 51.52
C THR A 111 5.52 26.35 52.61
N ASN A 112 5.06 26.93 53.72
CA ASN A 112 4.48 26.12 54.79
C ASN A 112 3.03 25.75 54.44
N VAL A 113 2.72 24.47 54.39
CA VAL A 113 1.35 23.96 54.17
C VAL A 113 0.79 23.28 55.41
N GLY A 114 1.49 23.34 56.52
CA GLY A 114 1.10 22.85 57.81
C GLY A 114 2.28 22.75 58.77
N ALA A 115 2.03 22.44 60.06
CA ALA A 115 3.08 22.43 61.08
C ALA A 115 4.23 21.45 60.77
N HIS A 116 3.95 20.37 60.00
CA HIS A 116 4.92 19.33 59.70
C HIS A 116 5.07 19.06 58.23
N ARG A 117 4.60 19.98 57.37
CA ARG A 117 4.67 19.85 55.90
C ARG A 117 5.04 21.18 55.23
N LYS A 118 5.85 21.06 54.20
CA LYS A 118 6.25 22.20 53.37
C LYS A 118 6.17 21.78 51.88
N ASP A 119 5.67 22.67 51.09
CA ASP A 119 5.78 22.52 49.62
C ASP A 119 7.08 23.20 49.15
N THR A 120 7.69 22.59 48.21
CA THR A 120 8.96 23.08 47.63
C THR A 120 8.82 23.19 46.12
N THR A 121 9.27 24.29 45.57
CA THR A 121 9.35 24.45 44.10
C THR A 121 10.75 24.88 43.76
N VAL A 122 11.42 24.15 42.89
CA VAL A 122 12.71 24.51 42.36
C VAL A 122 12.48 25.01 40.95
N THR A 123 12.82 26.26 40.74
CA THR A 123 12.72 26.94 39.40
C THR A 123 14.10 27.23 38.87
N VAL A 124 14.38 26.79 37.68
CA VAL A 124 15.63 27.07 36.97
C VAL A 124 15.32 27.92 35.73
N THR A 125 15.99 29.02 35.62
CA THR A 125 15.86 29.94 34.49
C THR A 125 17.21 30.11 33.79
N TRP A 126 17.19 30.33 32.49
CA TRP A 126 18.39 30.58 31.69
C TRP A 126 18.04 31.46 30.50
N GLN A 127 19.04 32.14 30.00
CA GLN A 127 18.87 32.93 28.79
C GLN A 127 18.88 32.03 27.56
N GLN A 128 17.77 31.96 26.86
CA GLN A 128 17.66 31.18 25.63
C GLN A 128 18.17 31.97 24.42
N THR A 129 17.76 33.23 24.35
CA THR A 129 18.20 34.21 23.35
C THR A 129 18.31 35.56 24.04
N PRO A 130 18.93 36.58 23.44
CA PRO A 130 19.02 37.91 24.06
C PRO A 130 17.67 38.52 24.51
N SER A 131 16.56 38.03 23.93
CA SER A 131 15.20 38.51 24.22
C SER A 131 14.30 37.49 24.89
N ARG A 132 14.77 36.23 25.15
CA ARG A 132 13.91 35.17 25.66
C ARG A 132 14.60 34.37 26.76
N THR A 133 13.91 34.20 27.87
CA THR A 133 14.32 33.37 29.00
C THR A 133 13.61 32.01 28.97
N GLY A 134 14.34 30.93 29.17
CA GLY A 134 13.77 29.61 29.42
C GLY A 134 13.55 29.38 30.90
N THR A 135 12.54 28.63 31.26
CA THR A 135 12.21 28.30 32.65
C THR A 135 11.79 26.83 32.77
N VAL A 136 12.26 26.17 33.82
CA VAL A 136 11.81 24.84 34.27
C VAL A 136 11.52 24.93 35.76
N SER A 137 10.37 24.36 36.18
CA SER A 137 10.00 24.32 37.61
C SER A 137 9.63 22.91 37.99
N LEU A 138 10.19 22.41 39.09
CA LEU A 138 9.84 21.13 39.70
C LEU A 138 9.30 21.41 41.13
N SER A 139 8.10 20.87 41.38
CA SER A 139 7.47 21.01 42.70
C SER A 139 7.52 19.70 43.44
N GLY A 140 7.69 19.77 44.74
CA GLY A 140 7.72 18.65 45.65
C GLY A 140 7.09 18.99 47.01
N ARG A 141 6.92 18.01 47.82
CA ARG A 141 6.45 18.18 49.19
C ARG A 141 7.37 17.43 50.18
N VAL A 142 7.73 18.09 51.24
CA VAL A 142 8.55 17.51 52.34
C VAL A 142 7.78 17.54 53.65
N ALA A 143 7.92 16.50 54.46
CA ALA A 143 7.24 16.36 55.75
C ALA A 143 8.21 15.96 56.88
N ASN A 144 7.92 16.43 58.08
CA ASN A 144 8.64 16.04 59.28
C ASN A 144 8.01 14.76 59.90
N TRP A 145 8.63 13.64 59.63
CA TRP A 145 8.12 12.34 60.09
C TRP A 145 8.59 11.95 61.51
N LYS A 146 9.51 12.74 62.09
CA LYS A 146 10.11 12.41 63.41
C LYS A 146 9.31 12.89 64.64
N THR A 147 8.17 13.57 64.44
CA THR A 147 7.47 14.25 65.57
C THR A 147 6.08 13.69 65.83
N ILE A 148 5.90 12.36 65.86
CA ILE A 148 4.59 11.83 66.27
C ILE A 148 4.74 10.87 67.45
N LEU A 149 4.53 11.45 68.59
CA LEU A 149 4.30 10.72 69.83
C LEU A 149 2.83 10.91 70.29
N ASN A 150 1.91 10.34 69.52
CA ASN A 150 0.56 10.13 70.05
C ASN A 150 0.04 8.82 69.45
N PRO A 151 -0.43 7.87 70.28
CA PRO A 151 -1.10 6.68 69.82
C PRO A 151 -2.39 7.15 69.14
N GLY A 152 -2.42 7.14 67.83
CA GLY A 152 -3.60 7.50 67.03
C GLY A 152 -4.61 6.36 66.97
N LEU A 153 -5.42 6.36 65.95
CA LEU A 153 -6.41 5.30 65.68
C LEU A 153 -5.85 4.26 64.72
N GLY A 154 -6.30 3.03 64.81
CA GLY A 154 -6.03 1.99 63.84
C GLY A 154 -6.77 2.27 62.53
N ILE A 155 -6.06 2.23 61.41
CA ILE A 155 -6.66 2.25 60.10
C ILE A 155 -6.56 0.84 59.47
N THR A 156 -7.70 0.31 59.03
CA THR A 156 -7.80 -0.94 58.28
C THR A 156 -8.09 -0.61 56.82
N VAL A 157 -7.28 -1.14 55.91
CA VAL A 157 -7.51 -0.99 54.48
C VAL A 157 -8.07 -2.31 53.93
N ASN A 158 -9.25 -2.26 53.35
CA ASN A 158 -9.87 -3.37 52.65
C ASN A 158 -9.74 -3.17 51.16
N LYS A 159 -9.73 -4.28 50.42
CA LYS A 159 -9.66 -4.27 48.95
C LYS A 159 -10.83 -5.05 48.36
N VAL A 160 -11.54 -4.42 47.45
CA VAL A 160 -12.51 -5.06 46.55
C VAL A 160 -11.98 -4.99 45.14
N LEU A 161 -11.98 -6.10 44.43
CA LEU A 161 -11.53 -6.20 43.06
C LEU A 161 -12.64 -6.80 42.19
N ILE A 162 -13.05 -6.10 41.18
CA ILE A 162 -14.06 -6.52 40.20
C ILE A 162 -13.40 -6.64 38.85
N ASN A 163 -13.15 -7.86 38.42
CA ASN A 163 -12.59 -8.20 37.11
C ASN A 163 -13.72 -8.42 36.10
N ARG A 164 -13.50 -7.95 34.87
CA ARG A 164 -14.40 -8.12 33.70
C ARG A 164 -13.62 -8.76 32.53
N GLY A 165 -12.92 -9.86 32.86
CA GLY A 165 -12.11 -10.58 31.87
C GLY A 165 -10.63 -10.65 32.21
N LEU A 166 -10.08 -9.69 32.91
CA LEU A 166 -8.75 -9.79 33.50
C LEU A 166 -8.76 -10.73 34.71
N SER A 167 -7.64 -11.38 34.96
CA SER A 167 -7.44 -12.31 36.10
C SER A 167 -6.50 -11.72 37.16
N LEU A 168 -6.53 -10.38 37.36
CA LEU A 168 -5.70 -9.74 38.35
C LEU A 168 -6.20 -10.09 39.75
N THR A 169 -5.28 -10.09 40.70
CA THR A 169 -5.53 -10.33 42.13
C THR A 169 -5.13 -9.09 42.92
N THR A 170 -5.47 -9.06 44.20
CA THR A 170 -5.11 -7.95 45.09
C THR A 170 -3.59 -7.71 45.11
N SER A 171 -2.77 -8.73 44.96
CA SER A 171 -1.30 -8.61 44.94
C SER A 171 -0.78 -7.75 43.78
N ASN A 172 -1.50 -7.65 42.67
CA ASN A 172 -1.11 -6.82 41.54
C ASN A 172 -1.19 -5.30 41.79
N PHE A 173 -1.94 -4.92 42.83
CA PHE A 173 -2.13 -3.53 43.27
C PHE A 173 -1.28 -3.14 44.47
N ALA A 174 -0.49 -4.08 45.02
CA ALA A 174 0.44 -3.81 46.11
C ALA A 174 1.61 -2.91 45.64
N PRO A 175 2.25 -2.13 46.53
CA PRO A 175 1.99 -2.03 47.96
C PRO A 175 0.80 -1.13 48.28
N TYR A 176 0.02 -1.53 49.28
CA TYR A 176 -1.02 -0.70 49.90
C TYR A 176 -0.39 0.21 50.92
N ARG A 177 -0.72 1.50 50.91
CA ARG A 177 -0.11 2.48 51.82
C ARG A 177 -1.15 3.38 52.45
N VAL A 178 -0.86 3.77 53.66
CA VAL A 178 -1.52 4.89 54.38
C VAL A 178 -0.45 5.95 54.62
N GLY A 179 -0.52 7.06 53.94
CA GLY A 179 0.59 7.99 53.84
C GLY A 179 1.82 7.32 53.17
N THR A 180 2.92 7.26 53.91
CA THR A 180 4.15 6.57 53.47
C THR A 180 4.28 5.14 53.97
N THR A 181 3.42 4.75 54.93
CA THR A 181 3.48 3.45 55.64
C THR A 181 2.81 2.37 54.81
N THR A 182 3.53 1.30 54.51
CA THR A 182 2.95 0.10 53.89
C THR A 182 2.09 -0.65 54.90
N VAL A 183 0.88 -1.01 54.48
CA VAL A 183 -0.10 -1.71 55.32
C VAL A 183 -0.50 -3.04 54.69
N THR A 184 -0.91 -3.98 55.55
CA THR A 184 -1.47 -5.26 55.13
C THR A 184 -2.99 -5.15 55.06
N LEU A 185 -3.58 -5.63 53.97
CA LEU A 185 -5.04 -5.62 53.82
C LEU A 185 -5.73 -6.36 54.98
N ALA A 186 -6.90 -5.84 55.36
CA ALA A 186 -7.73 -6.35 56.46
C ALA A 186 -7.03 -6.40 57.81
N SER A 187 -5.88 -5.73 57.95
CA SER A 187 -5.13 -5.63 59.22
C SER A 187 -5.09 -4.20 59.70
N SER A 188 -5.34 -3.96 60.97
CA SER A 188 -5.32 -2.62 61.53
C SER A 188 -3.89 -2.16 61.84
N THR A 189 -3.53 -0.97 61.36
CA THR A 189 -2.24 -0.32 61.65
C THR A 189 -2.48 1.03 62.31
N MET A 190 -1.76 1.30 63.41
CA MET A 190 -1.92 2.53 64.22
C MET A 190 -1.28 3.73 63.52
N PHE A 191 -2.00 4.83 63.47
CA PHE A 191 -1.54 6.11 62.90
C PHE A 191 -1.80 7.25 63.90
N PRO A 192 -0.85 8.17 64.09
CA PRO A 192 -1.06 9.40 64.86
C PRO A 192 -2.18 10.26 64.28
N PRO A 193 -2.76 11.19 65.10
CA PRO A 193 -3.71 12.15 64.60
C PRO A 193 -3.16 12.92 63.38
N GLY A 194 -3.97 13.02 62.31
CA GLY A 194 -3.57 13.63 61.05
C GLY A 194 -4.45 13.21 59.87
N THR A 195 -4.23 13.79 58.73
CA THR A 195 -4.91 13.39 57.48
C THR A 195 -3.95 12.56 56.62
N TYR A 196 -4.39 11.38 56.22
CA TYR A 196 -3.60 10.42 55.47
C TYR A 196 -4.27 10.11 54.11
N ASN A 197 -3.46 9.89 53.10
CA ASN A 197 -3.95 9.35 51.82
C ASN A 197 -3.74 7.84 51.84
N VAL A 198 -4.80 7.09 51.56
CA VAL A 198 -4.74 5.67 51.28
C VAL A 198 -4.42 5.53 49.78
N THR A 199 -3.37 4.78 49.47
CA THR A 199 -2.89 4.60 48.08
C THR A 199 -2.50 3.15 47.85
N GLU A 200 -2.50 2.80 46.55
CA GLU A 200 -2.01 1.53 46.02
C GLU A 200 -1.30 1.75 44.68
N THR A 201 -0.76 0.71 44.07
CA THR A 201 -0.29 0.76 42.71
C THR A 201 -1.48 0.91 41.78
N VAL A 202 -1.49 1.97 40.97
CA VAL A 202 -2.57 2.25 40.02
C VAL A 202 -2.41 1.40 38.78
N ASP A 203 -3.46 0.76 38.33
CA ASP A 203 -3.56 0.12 37.02
C ASP A 203 -4.57 0.89 36.16
N ALA A 204 -4.09 1.41 35.02
CA ALA A 204 -4.90 2.24 34.13
C ALA A 204 -6.15 1.54 33.57
N ARG A 205 -6.19 0.21 33.66
CA ARG A 205 -7.31 -0.63 33.19
C ARG A 205 -8.47 -0.66 34.17
N TYR A 206 -8.29 -0.11 35.40
CA TYR A 206 -9.28 -0.10 36.44
C TYR A 206 -9.73 1.30 36.82
N ASN A 207 -10.98 1.44 37.21
CA ASN A 207 -11.50 2.60 37.91
C ASN A 207 -11.33 2.36 39.40
N GLN A 208 -10.57 3.22 40.04
CA GLN A 208 -10.38 3.17 41.48
C GLN A 208 -11.40 4.05 42.19
N THR A 209 -12.03 3.55 43.21
CA THR A 209 -12.90 4.31 44.11
C THR A 209 -12.59 3.99 45.56
N PHE A 210 -12.94 4.89 46.48
CA PHE A 210 -12.74 4.78 47.90
C PHE A 210 -14.07 4.88 48.62
N SER A 211 -14.20 4.14 49.70
CA SER A 211 -15.39 4.16 50.56
C SER A 211 -15.05 3.81 52.03
N GLY A 212 -16.08 3.78 52.90
CA GLY A 212 -15.91 3.65 54.32
C GLY A 212 -15.55 5.00 54.96
N ASP A 213 -14.53 5.01 55.83
CA ASP A 213 -14.06 6.25 56.47
C ASP A 213 -13.11 7.07 55.58
N CYS A 214 -12.75 6.58 54.41
CA CYS A 214 -12.06 7.34 53.38
C CYS A 214 -13.05 8.17 52.57
N ASN A 215 -12.68 9.42 52.26
CA ASN A 215 -13.41 10.21 51.31
C ASN A 215 -13.15 9.73 49.86
N ALA A 216 -13.86 10.30 48.87
CA ALA A 216 -13.74 9.91 47.49
C ALA A 216 -12.32 10.09 46.88
N SER A 217 -11.47 10.87 47.51
CA SER A 217 -10.06 11.06 47.12
C SER A 217 -9.09 10.13 47.85
N GLY A 218 -9.60 9.17 48.65
CA GLY A 218 -8.80 8.25 49.42
C GLY A 218 -8.18 8.85 50.66
N GLN A 219 -8.66 10.01 51.14
CA GLN A 219 -8.20 10.62 52.40
C GLN A 219 -8.98 10.11 53.57
N VAL A 220 -8.27 9.80 54.65
CA VAL A 220 -8.81 9.43 55.96
C VAL A 220 -8.25 10.35 57.05
N VAL A 221 -9.11 10.81 57.94
CA VAL A 221 -8.72 11.73 59.02
C VAL A 221 -8.68 10.94 60.32
N VAL A 222 -7.48 10.82 60.90
CA VAL A 222 -7.26 10.25 62.23
C VAL A 222 -7.36 11.37 63.28
N THR A 223 -8.27 11.22 64.17
CA THR A 223 -8.43 12.14 65.33
C THR A 223 -7.68 11.61 66.56
N ALA A 224 -7.49 12.44 67.56
CA ALA A 224 -6.80 12.02 68.81
C ALA A 224 -7.61 11.00 69.65
N THR A 225 -8.93 10.95 69.44
CA THR A 225 -9.87 10.05 70.08
C THR A 225 -10.93 9.60 69.05
N GLY A 226 -11.40 8.33 69.18
CA GLY A 226 -12.41 7.79 68.28
C GLY A 226 -12.33 6.29 68.11
N SER A 227 -13.11 5.75 67.18
CA SER A 227 -13.08 4.33 66.83
C SER A 227 -12.02 4.07 65.71
N ALA A 228 -11.62 2.81 65.58
CA ALA A 228 -10.80 2.38 64.46
C ALA A 228 -11.50 2.69 63.13
N LEU A 229 -10.73 3.12 62.17
CA LEU A 229 -11.20 3.55 60.83
C LEU A 229 -11.02 2.44 59.80
N VAL A 230 -11.95 2.35 58.87
CA VAL A 230 -11.95 1.36 57.80
C VAL A 230 -12.07 2.05 56.44
N CYS A 231 -11.04 1.91 55.63
CA CYS A 231 -11.07 2.38 54.23
C CYS A 231 -11.15 1.19 53.28
N THR A 232 -12.05 1.24 52.35
CA THR A 232 -12.16 0.24 51.28
C THR A 232 -11.75 0.85 49.96
N ILE A 233 -10.75 0.23 49.31
CA ILE A 233 -10.37 0.55 47.95
C ILE A 233 -11.09 -0.44 47.03
N THR A 234 -11.89 0.06 46.07
CA THR A 234 -12.53 -0.74 45.04
C THR A 234 -11.89 -0.44 43.71
N ASN A 235 -11.34 -1.48 43.07
CA ASN A 235 -10.91 -1.39 41.68
C ASN A 235 -11.87 -2.19 40.82
N GLU A 236 -12.55 -1.51 39.95
CA GLU A 236 -13.44 -2.09 38.96
C GLU A 236 -12.82 -1.99 37.59
N GLU A 237 -12.62 -3.14 36.95
CA GLU A 237 -12.12 -3.17 35.59
C GLU A 237 -13.03 -2.33 34.65
N LYS A 238 -12.44 -1.46 33.86
CA LYS A 238 -13.17 -0.59 32.92
C LYS A 238 -14.02 -1.42 31.99
N GLN A 239 -15.28 -1.04 31.84
CA GLN A 239 -16.20 -1.68 30.90
C GLN A 239 -15.76 -1.44 29.48
N SER A 240 -15.69 -2.51 28.69
CA SER A 240 -15.40 -2.47 27.28
C SER A 240 -16.66 -2.67 26.45
N TYR A 241 -16.65 -2.21 25.22
CA TYR A 241 -17.79 -2.26 24.32
C TYR A 241 -17.40 -2.72 22.94
N ILE A 242 -18.30 -3.47 22.29
CA ILE A 242 -18.26 -3.78 20.87
C ILE A 242 -19.53 -3.27 20.22
N THR A 243 -19.37 -2.53 19.11
CA THR A 243 -20.48 -2.09 18.26
C THR A 243 -20.39 -2.86 16.94
N ILE A 244 -21.50 -3.48 16.51
CA ILE A 244 -21.59 -4.12 15.21
C ILE A 244 -22.37 -3.21 14.28
N ASN A 245 -21.77 -2.85 13.15
CA ASN A 245 -22.47 -2.22 12.03
C ASN A 245 -22.67 -3.24 10.93
N LYS A 246 -23.75 -3.08 10.17
CA LYS A 246 -24.11 -3.98 9.08
C LYS A 246 -24.41 -3.23 7.80
N THR A 247 -23.80 -3.65 6.71
CA THR A 247 -24.12 -3.24 5.35
C THR A 247 -24.57 -4.46 4.54
N VAL A 248 -25.59 -4.32 3.73
CA VAL A 248 -26.04 -5.33 2.76
C VAL A 248 -26.00 -4.70 1.39
N ILE A 249 -25.24 -5.30 0.49
CA ILE A 249 -25.11 -4.89 -0.91
C ILE A 249 -25.86 -5.91 -1.75
N ASN A 250 -26.96 -5.50 -2.36
CA ASN A 250 -27.78 -6.30 -3.23
C ASN A 250 -27.44 -6.04 -4.70
N HIS A 251 -27.32 -7.10 -5.47
CA HIS A 251 -27.16 -7.06 -6.94
C HIS A 251 -28.42 -7.65 -7.61
N GLY A 252 -29.55 -7.00 -7.37
CA GLY A 252 -30.87 -7.47 -7.80
C GLY A 252 -31.65 -8.26 -6.74
N GLY A 253 -31.06 -8.57 -5.61
CA GLY A 253 -31.74 -9.12 -4.44
C GLY A 253 -32.49 -8.06 -3.62
N THR A 254 -33.26 -8.52 -2.62
CA THR A 254 -34.09 -7.66 -1.77
C THR A 254 -33.78 -7.86 -0.27
N LYS A 255 -32.70 -8.54 0.07
CA LYS A 255 -32.31 -8.79 1.46
C LYS A 255 -31.99 -7.50 2.18
N THR A 256 -32.31 -7.48 3.45
CA THR A 256 -32.04 -6.38 4.37
C THR A 256 -31.18 -6.88 5.53
N THR A 257 -30.77 -5.99 6.41
CA THR A 257 -30.04 -6.38 7.61
C THR A 257 -30.82 -7.36 8.49
N ALA A 258 -32.17 -7.33 8.47
CA ALA A 258 -33.01 -8.23 9.25
C ALA A 258 -32.89 -9.71 8.82
N ASP A 259 -32.57 -9.96 7.57
CA ASP A 259 -32.45 -11.33 7.01
C ASP A 259 -31.22 -12.07 7.52
N PHE A 260 -30.23 -11.36 8.04
CA PHE A 260 -28.97 -11.89 8.58
C PHE A 260 -28.96 -11.93 10.10
N ALA A 261 -30.04 -11.51 10.77
CA ALA A 261 -30.16 -11.60 12.22
C ALA A 261 -30.38 -13.06 12.68
N PRO A 262 -29.95 -13.44 13.89
CA PRO A 262 -29.40 -12.61 14.93
C PRO A 262 -27.90 -12.35 14.78
N TYR A 263 -27.49 -11.12 15.12
CA TYR A 263 -26.08 -10.74 15.23
C TYR A 263 -25.57 -11.10 16.62
N LYS A 264 -24.36 -11.67 16.71
CA LYS A 264 -23.82 -12.13 17.99
C LYS A 264 -22.39 -11.70 18.20
N VAL A 265 -22.07 -11.37 19.44
CA VAL A 265 -20.71 -11.25 19.98
C VAL A 265 -20.48 -12.46 20.86
N GLY A 266 -19.71 -13.43 20.38
CA GLY A 266 -19.63 -14.74 21.01
C GLY A 266 -21.00 -15.44 21.04
N SER A 267 -21.55 -15.69 22.22
CA SER A 267 -22.90 -16.26 22.40
C SER A 267 -24.01 -15.20 22.60
N THR A 268 -23.65 -13.94 22.80
CA THR A 268 -24.60 -12.86 23.14
C THR A 268 -25.18 -12.22 21.89
N THR A 269 -26.51 -12.23 21.77
CA THR A 269 -27.22 -11.51 20.72
C THR A 269 -27.18 -10.00 20.98
N VAL A 270 -26.91 -9.23 19.94
CA VAL A 270 -26.69 -7.77 20.02
C VAL A 270 -27.56 -7.01 19.01
N THR A 271 -27.75 -5.72 19.27
CA THR A 271 -28.45 -4.81 18.37
C THR A 271 -27.44 -4.03 17.54
N LEU A 272 -27.64 -3.95 16.23
CA LEU A 272 -26.78 -3.18 15.33
C LEU A 272 -26.69 -1.70 15.74
N GLY A 273 -25.52 -1.14 15.57
CA GLY A 273 -25.23 0.27 15.87
C GLY A 273 -25.23 0.62 17.37
N SER A 274 -25.52 -0.33 18.25
CA SER A 274 -25.56 -0.11 19.70
C SER A 274 -24.34 -0.69 20.39
N PRO A 275 -23.61 0.09 21.22
CA PRO A 275 -22.50 -0.43 22.01
C PRO A 275 -22.96 -1.52 22.95
N THR A 276 -22.44 -2.71 22.79
CA THR A 276 -22.72 -3.88 23.66
C THR A 276 -21.59 -4.03 24.66
N PRO A 277 -21.91 -4.04 25.98
CA PRO A 277 -20.89 -4.24 27.02
C PRO A 277 -20.36 -5.67 26.97
N VAL A 278 -19.03 -5.79 26.95
CA VAL A 278 -18.31 -7.07 26.95
C VAL A 278 -17.18 -7.04 27.95
N ASN A 279 -16.75 -8.20 28.41
CA ASN A 279 -15.54 -8.33 29.20
C ASN A 279 -14.31 -8.22 28.30
N SER A 280 -13.13 -7.92 28.84
CA SER A 280 -11.87 -8.02 28.09
C SER A 280 -11.65 -9.47 27.66
N GLY A 281 -11.22 -9.64 26.40
CA GLY A 281 -11.06 -10.97 25.80
C GLY A 281 -11.17 -10.95 24.28
N THR A 282 -11.12 -12.13 23.67
CA THR A 282 -11.31 -12.32 22.24
C THR A 282 -12.67 -12.93 21.96
N TYR A 283 -13.39 -12.34 21.03
CA TYR A 283 -14.74 -12.75 20.62
C TYR A 283 -14.75 -13.07 19.13
N ILE A 284 -15.67 -13.93 18.74
CA ILE A 284 -16.04 -14.16 17.34
C ILE A 284 -17.38 -13.47 17.09
N ILE A 285 -17.41 -12.63 16.08
CA ILE A 285 -18.65 -12.00 15.61
C ILE A 285 -19.30 -12.93 14.61
N THR A 286 -20.59 -13.19 14.79
CA THR A 286 -21.35 -14.06 13.88
C THR A 286 -22.73 -13.49 13.58
N GLU A 287 -23.27 -13.93 12.46
CA GLU A 287 -24.65 -13.68 12.03
C GLU A 287 -25.24 -14.94 11.40
N ASN A 288 -26.48 -14.90 10.96
CA ASN A 288 -27.06 -15.97 10.14
C ASN A 288 -26.36 -16.00 8.79
N TYR A 289 -25.82 -17.16 8.44
CA TYR A 289 -25.19 -17.38 7.15
C TYR A 289 -26.24 -17.47 6.03
N ASP A 290 -26.03 -16.75 4.93
CA ASP A 290 -26.78 -16.90 3.69
C ASP A 290 -25.80 -17.30 2.58
N PRO A 291 -25.94 -18.48 1.95
CA PRO A 291 -25.04 -18.94 0.91
C PRO A 291 -25.03 -18.09 -0.36
N ASN A 292 -25.99 -17.17 -0.51
CA ASN A 292 -26.05 -16.23 -1.63
C ASN A 292 -25.37 -14.88 -1.35
N TYR A 293 -24.72 -14.76 -0.19
CA TYR A 293 -24.01 -13.54 0.18
C TYR A 293 -22.61 -13.85 0.70
N ASN A 294 -21.65 -13.08 0.25
CA ASN A 294 -20.29 -13.12 0.75
C ASN A 294 -20.18 -12.20 1.98
N LEU A 295 -19.83 -12.77 3.13
CA LEU A 295 -19.63 -12.00 4.36
C LEU A 295 -18.17 -11.57 4.48
N THR A 296 -17.95 -10.28 4.62
CA THR A 296 -16.64 -9.70 4.93
C THR A 296 -16.68 -8.89 6.22
N TYR A 297 -15.54 -8.85 6.91
CA TYR A 297 -15.37 -8.12 8.16
C TYR A 297 -14.35 -7.01 7.99
N SER A 298 -14.61 -5.86 8.63
CA SER A 298 -13.72 -4.71 8.62
C SER A 298 -13.85 -3.88 9.91
N GLY A 299 -13.14 -2.76 9.99
CA GLY A 299 -13.04 -1.99 11.22
C GLY A 299 -12.02 -2.63 12.17
N ASP A 300 -12.41 -2.83 13.44
CA ASP A 300 -11.54 -3.46 14.43
C ASP A 300 -11.60 -5.01 14.42
N CYS A 301 -12.44 -5.61 13.57
CA CYS A 301 -12.51 -7.06 13.37
C CYS A 301 -11.43 -7.53 12.39
N PHE A 302 -10.85 -8.68 12.68
CA PHE A 302 -10.04 -9.42 11.70
C PHE A 302 -10.93 -10.04 10.61
N THR A 303 -10.33 -10.41 9.51
CA THR A 303 -11.04 -11.00 8.33
C THR A 303 -11.80 -12.28 8.64
N ASN A 304 -11.46 -12.98 9.69
CA ASN A 304 -12.16 -14.19 10.17
C ASN A 304 -13.31 -13.89 11.17
N GLY A 305 -13.64 -12.62 11.38
CA GLY A 305 -14.66 -12.17 12.32
C GLY A 305 -14.22 -12.18 13.78
N SER A 306 -12.96 -12.46 14.10
CA SER A 306 -12.47 -12.33 15.47
C SER A 306 -12.17 -10.87 15.82
N ILE A 307 -12.37 -10.52 17.09
CA ILE A 307 -12.08 -9.20 17.64
C ILE A 307 -11.51 -9.34 19.05
N THR A 308 -10.40 -8.69 19.32
CA THR A 308 -9.80 -8.67 20.65
C THR A 308 -10.04 -7.33 21.31
N VAL A 309 -10.58 -7.36 22.54
CA VAL A 309 -10.98 -6.19 23.32
C VAL A 309 -10.19 -6.17 24.61
N PHE A 310 -9.55 -5.07 24.90
CA PHE A 310 -8.87 -4.81 26.16
C PHE A 310 -9.77 -3.97 27.07
N SER A 311 -9.44 -3.96 28.36
CA SER A 311 -10.20 -3.21 29.36
C SER A 311 -10.37 -1.73 28.99
N GLY A 312 -11.61 -1.27 28.91
CA GLY A 312 -11.98 0.09 28.57
C GLY A 312 -12.02 0.39 27.06
N ASP A 313 -11.79 -0.60 26.19
CA ASP A 313 -11.89 -0.42 24.74
C ASP A 313 -13.34 -0.20 24.28
N SER A 314 -13.47 0.60 23.23
CA SER A 314 -14.69 0.70 22.41
C SER A 314 -14.33 0.36 20.99
N LYS A 315 -14.72 -0.82 20.53
CA LYS A 315 -14.36 -1.40 19.25
C LYS A 315 -15.56 -1.43 18.30
N ILE A 316 -15.29 -1.26 17.00
CA ILE A 316 -16.33 -1.27 15.98
C ILE A 316 -16.01 -2.38 14.98
N CYS A 317 -16.95 -3.29 14.79
CA CYS A 317 -16.90 -4.33 13.76
C CYS A 317 -17.93 -4.03 12.67
N ASN A 318 -17.48 -3.86 11.44
CA ASN A 318 -18.35 -3.68 10.31
C ASN A 318 -18.49 -4.99 9.55
N LEU A 319 -19.71 -5.48 9.37
CA LEU A 319 -20.06 -6.64 8.60
C LEU A 319 -20.66 -6.17 7.27
N THR A 320 -20.10 -6.63 6.17
CA THR A 320 -20.68 -6.39 4.84
C THR A 320 -21.06 -7.73 4.24
N ASN A 321 -22.36 -7.88 3.93
CA ASN A 321 -22.84 -8.98 3.09
C ASN A 321 -23.08 -8.44 1.70
N GLU A 322 -22.30 -8.91 0.76
CA GLU A 322 -22.47 -8.62 -0.65
C GLU A 322 -23.13 -9.79 -1.33
N GLN A 323 -24.25 -9.55 -2.01
CA GLN A 323 -24.94 -10.60 -2.73
C GLN A 323 -24.01 -11.24 -3.76
N ILE A 324 -23.88 -12.54 -3.65
CA ILE A 324 -23.23 -13.33 -4.69
C ILE A 324 -24.16 -13.26 -5.90
N ILE A 325 -23.67 -12.68 -6.99
CA ILE A 325 -24.45 -12.58 -8.21
C ILE A 325 -24.62 -13.98 -8.77
N VAL A 326 -25.77 -14.59 -8.48
CA VAL A 326 -26.16 -15.91 -9.03
C VAL A 326 -26.69 -15.72 -10.46
N GLY A 327 -25.83 -15.18 -11.29
CA GLY A 327 -25.87 -15.27 -12.76
C GLY A 327 -24.53 -15.82 -13.24
N GLY A 328 -23.60 -16.00 -12.28
CA GLY A 328 -22.35 -16.68 -12.34
C GLY A 328 -21.96 -17.00 -10.89
N GLY A 329 -22.21 -18.22 -10.42
CA GLY A 329 -21.84 -18.66 -9.08
C GLY A 329 -20.36 -18.41 -8.77
N LEU A 330 -19.94 -18.61 -7.51
CA LEU A 330 -18.54 -18.60 -7.01
C LEU A 330 -17.55 -19.35 -7.92
N ASP A 331 -18.08 -20.00 -8.94
CA ASP A 331 -17.39 -20.78 -9.95
C ASP A 331 -16.97 -19.97 -11.17
N ILE A 332 -17.52 -18.76 -11.39
CA ILE A 332 -17.09 -17.89 -12.47
C ILE A 332 -15.78 -17.21 -12.07
N ALA A 333 -14.71 -17.61 -12.73
CA ALA A 333 -13.37 -17.17 -12.38
C ALA A 333 -12.79 -16.15 -13.38
N ASN A 334 -13.36 -16.06 -14.60
CA ASN A 334 -12.80 -15.23 -15.67
C ASN A 334 -13.91 -14.72 -16.59
N VAL A 335 -13.73 -13.55 -17.17
CA VAL A 335 -14.55 -12.99 -18.25
C VAL A 335 -13.74 -12.83 -19.51
N LEU A 336 -14.23 -13.38 -20.61
CA LEU A 336 -13.67 -13.32 -21.95
C LEU A 336 -14.54 -12.44 -22.84
N ILE A 337 -13.94 -11.48 -23.54
CA ILE A 337 -14.59 -10.62 -24.52
C ILE A 337 -13.89 -10.77 -25.87
N TYR A 338 -14.65 -10.80 -26.94
CA TYR A 338 -14.14 -10.90 -28.32
C TYR A 338 -15.13 -10.27 -29.31
N GLY A 339 -14.66 -9.99 -30.51
CA GLY A 339 -15.51 -9.61 -31.63
C GLY A 339 -15.87 -10.82 -32.48
N ASP A 340 -17.11 -10.89 -33.00
CA ASP A 340 -17.46 -11.83 -34.06
C ASP A 340 -17.06 -11.28 -35.44
N GLY A 341 -17.20 -12.07 -36.51
CA GLY A 341 -16.87 -11.69 -37.89
C GLY A 341 -17.62 -10.48 -38.44
N SER A 342 -18.67 -10.03 -37.76
CA SER A 342 -19.41 -8.82 -38.05
C SER A 342 -18.99 -7.64 -37.12
N ASN A 343 -17.91 -7.82 -36.39
CA ASN A 343 -17.43 -6.88 -35.35
C ASN A 343 -18.50 -6.59 -34.26
N VAL A 344 -19.35 -7.57 -33.95
CA VAL A 344 -20.26 -7.48 -32.85
C VAL A 344 -19.59 -8.02 -31.58
N PRO A 345 -19.56 -7.25 -30.52
CA PRO A 345 -18.97 -7.72 -29.27
C PRO A 345 -19.75 -8.87 -28.67
N LYS A 346 -19.01 -9.87 -28.24
CA LYS A 346 -19.49 -11.05 -27.57
C LYS A 346 -18.74 -11.25 -26.27
N TYR A 347 -19.32 -11.93 -25.32
CA TYR A 347 -18.62 -12.36 -24.13
C TYR A 347 -19.03 -13.75 -23.64
N ARG A 348 -18.14 -14.37 -22.91
CA ARG A 348 -18.35 -15.60 -22.15
C ARG A 348 -17.72 -15.48 -20.77
N SER A 349 -18.26 -16.24 -19.84
CA SER A 349 -17.70 -16.40 -18.49
C SER A 349 -17.11 -17.79 -18.36
N TYR A 350 -15.97 -17.91 -17.67
CA TYR A 350 -15.36 -19.20 -17.39
C TYR A 350 -15.72 -19.67 -15.98
N ASN A 351 -16.24 -20.89 -15.87
CA ASN A 351 -16.56 -21.55 -14.61
C ASN A 351 -15.44 -22.53 -14.27
N LYS A 352 -14.74 -22.30 -13.15
CA LYS A 352 -13.58 -23.11 -12.74
C LYS A 352 -13.93 -24.49 -12.19
N VAL A 353 -15.16 -24.70 -11.71
CA VAL A 353 -15.61 -26.00 -11.16
C VAL A 353 -15.97 -26.96 -12.26
N THR A 354 -16.69 -26.49 -13.26
CA THR A 354 -17.08 -27.31 -14.43
C THR A 354 -16.00 -27.35 -15.49
N ASP A 355 -14.99 -26.47 -15.43
CA ASP A 355 -13.97 -26.25 -16.46
C ASP A 355 -14.56 -25.89 -17.82
N LEU A 356 -15.65 -25.11 -17.83
CA LEU A 356 -16.38 -24.75 -19.03
C LEU A 356 -16.52 -23.24 -19.18
N LEU A 357 -16.58 -22.79 -20.43
CA LEU A 357 -17.07 -21.46 -20.78
C LEU A 357 -18.61 -21.46 -20.84
N SER A 358 -19.24 -20.37 -20.41
CA SER A 358 -20.70 -20.19 -20.55
C SER A 358 -21.13 -20.21 -22.03
N ALA A 359 -22.43 -20.30 -22.27
CA ALA A 359 -22.97 -19.96 -23.57
C ALA A 359 -22.57 -18.53 -23.97
N GLU A 360 -22.44 -18.31 -25.27
CA GLU A 360 -22.16 -16.98 -25.80
C GLU A 360 -23.31 -16.03 -25.48
N THR A 361 -22.94 -14.81 -25.09
CA THR A 361 -23.89 -13.74 -24.85
C THR A 361 -23.45 -12.50 -25.62
N GLY A 362 -24.37 -11.93 -26.40
CA GLY A 362 -24.12 -10.69 -27.13
C GLY A 362 -25.06 -9.61 -26.63
N THR A 363 -24.51 -8.49 -26.21
CA THR A 363 -25.33 -7.38 -25.68
C THR A 363 -24.74 -5.99 -25.91
N PHE A 364 -23.76 -5.86 -26.76
CA PHE A 364 -23.20 -4.53 -27.05
C PHE A 364 -23.90 -3.91 -28.28
N VAL A 365 -24.18 -2.64 -28.25
CA VAL A 365 -25.11 -1.97 -29.14
C VAL A 365 -24.49 -1.37 -30.41
N ALA A 366 -23.23 -1.64 -30.74
CA ALA A 366 -22.60 -1.04 -31.92
C ALA A 366 -21.62 -1.98 -32.62
N THR A 367 -21.49 -1.82 -33.95
CA THR A 367 -20.35 -2.33 -34.69
C THR A 367 -19.09 -1.63 -34.17
N VAL A 368 -18.11 -2.42 -33.78
CA VAL A 368 -16.91 -1.96 -33.08
C VAL A 368 -15.66 -2.15 -33.94
N GLY A 369 -14.65 -1.38 -33.60
CA GLY A 369 -13.30 -1.63 -34.07
C GLY A 369 -12.67 -2.83 -33.37
N PRO A 370 -11.47 -3.11 -33.70
CA PRO A 370 -10.81 -4.37 -33.51
C PRO A 370 -9.95 -4.53 -32.24
N THR A 371 -9.95 -3.61 -31.34
CA THR A 371 -9.09 -3.66 -30.14
C THR A 371 -9.96 -3.73 -28.88
N TRP A 372 -9.77 -4.79 -28.12
CA TRP A 372 -10.48 -5.07 -26.88
C TRP A 372 -9.53 -5.10 -25.71
N ILE A 373 -9.90 -4.46 -24.63
CA ILE A 373 -9.23 -4.61 -23.33
C ILE A 373 -10.31 -4.83 -22.28
N VAL A 374 -10.15 -5.84 -21.45
CA VAL A 374 -10.96 -6.05 -20.25
C VAL A 374 -10.06 -6.15 -19.03
N ARG A 375 -10.46 -5.50 -17.97
CA ARG A 375 -9.79 -5.54 -16.66
C ARG A 375 -10.82 -5.67 -15.56
N THR A 376 -10.53 -6.46 -14.56
CA THR A 376 -11.38 -6.69 -13.37
C THR A 376 -10.88 -5.87 -12.20
N ALA A 377 -11.80 -5.32 -11.42
CA ALA A 377 -11.47 -4.58 -10.22
C ALA A 377 -10.86 -5.48 -9.14
N PRO A 378 -9.81 -5.04 -8.42
CA PRO A 378 -9.10 -5.89 -7.46
C PRO A 378 -9.87 -6.21 -6.19
N ASN A 379 -10.91 -5.46 -5.85
CA ASN A 379 -11.64 -5.53 -4.58
C ASN A 379 -13.16 -5.68 -4.74
N ARG A 380 -13.66 -5.97 -5.96
CA ARG A 380 -15.09 -6.12 -6.22
C ARG A 380 -15.35 -6.83 -7.55
N HIS A 381 -16.52 -7.44 -7.69
CA HIS A 381 -16.95 -8.16 -8.90
C HIS A 381 -17.47 -7.22 -10.00
N ILE A 382 -16.66 -6.28 -10.45
CA ILE A 382 -16.93 -5.51 -11.66
C ILE A 382 -15.74 -5.58 -12.60
N ALA A 383 -16.03 -5.50 -13.90
CA ALA A 383 -15.00 -5.40 -14.93
C ALA A 383 -15.27 -4.18 -15.81
N PHE A 384 -14.22 -3.47 -16.21
CA PHE A 384 -14.32 -2.51 -17.29
C PHE A 384 -13.75 -3.11 -18.57
N ALA A 385 -14.50 -2.91 -19.65
CA ALA A 385 -14.04 -3.22 -21.00
C ALA A 385 -14.01 -1.94 -21.84
N GLY A 386 -12.96 -1.79 -22.63
CA GLY A 386 -12.83 -0.71 -23.58
C GLY A 386 -12.73 -1.21 -25.00
N TYR A 387 -13.24 -0.45 -25.95
CA TYR A 387 -13.11 -0.69 -27.37
C TYR A 387 -13.26 0.60 -28.18
N TYR A 388 -12.71 0.61 -29.41
CA TYR A 388 -13.00 1.66 -30.39
C TYR A 388 -14.16 1.25 -31.28
N ASP A 389 -15.01 2.21 -31.64
CA ASP A 389 -15.97 2.04 -32.71
C ASP A 389 -15.34 2.35 -34.10
N SER A 390 -16.08 2.14 -35.18
CA SER A 390 -15.63 2.40 -36.54
C SER A 390 -15.31 3.88 -36.84
N THR A 391 -15.67 4.79 -35.97
CA THR A 391 -15.40 6.24 -36.05
C THR A 391 -14.15 6.63 -35.24
N GLY A 392 -13.53 5.71 -34.49
CA GLY A 392 -12.41 5.98 -33.59
C GLY A 392 -12.83 6.56 -32.25
N THR A 393 -14.10 6.43 -31.87
CA THR A 393 -14.56 6.80 -30.53
C THR A 393 -14.29 5.65 -29.56
N LEU A 394 -13.59 5.94 -28.47
CA LEU A 394 -13.43 5.00 -27.35
C LEU A 394 -14.74 4.90 -26.59
N THR A 395 -15.23 3.69 -26.40
CA THR A 395 -16.35 3.37 -25.51
C THR A 395 -15.85 2.53 -24.35
N ILE A 396 -16.20 2.91 -23.14
CA ILE A 396 -15.93 2.13 -21.91
C ILE A 396 -17.26 1.59 -21.40
N MET A 397 -17.26 0.28 -21.15
CA MET A 397 -18.37 -0.50 -20.61
C MET A 397 -17.99 -1.03 -19.23
N CYS A 398 -18.99 -1.19 -18.37
CA CYS A 398 -18.86 -1.83 -17.07
C CYS A 398 -19.74 -3.06 -16.99
N PHE A 399 -19.17 -4.17 -16.54
CA PHE A 399 -19.89 -5.38 -16.17
C PHE A 399 -20.18 -5.37 -14.67
N ASP A 400 -21.45 -5.42 -14.30
CA ASP A 400 -21.92 -5.42 -12.91
C ASP A 400 -22.11 -6.83 -12.33
N GLY A 401 -21.61 -7.84 -13.04
CA GLY A 401 -21.77 -9.26 -12.72
C GLY A 401 -22.95 -9.92 -13.44
N ALA A 402 -23.85 -9.13 -14.03
CA ALA A 402 -25.00 -9.62 -14.79
C ALA A 402 -25.10 -8.99 -16.19
N ASN A 403 -24.86 -7.68 -16.30
CA ASN A 403 -25.04 -6.91 -17.52
C ASN A 403 -23.83 -6.02 -17.80
N TRP A 404 -23.62 -5.74 -19.07
CA TRP A 404 -22.70 -4.72 -19.52
C TRP A 404 -23.45 -3.38 -19.69
N ASN A 405 -22.98 -2.34 -19.02
CA ASN A 405 -23.54 -1.00 -19.05
C ASN A 405 -22.52 -0.03 -19.64
N GLU A 406 -22.95 0.87 -20.53
CA GLU A 406 -22.08 1.90 -21.06
C GLU A 406 -21.76 2.93 -19.99
N GLU A 407 -20.48 3.22 -19.78
CA GLU A 407 -19.99 4.17 -18.79
C GLU A 407 -19.76 5.55 -19.40
N PHE A 408 -18.96 5.60 -20.46
CA PHE A 408 -18.73 6.84 -21.19
C PHE A 408 -18.16 6.58 -22.59
N ARG A 409 -18.26 7.60 -23.43
CA ARG A 409 -17.58 7.68 -24.73
C ARG A 409 -16.60 8.83 -24.76
N ALA A 410 -15.47 8.65 -25.44
CA ALA A 410 -14.47 9.69 -25.63
C ALA A 410 -13.98 9.69 -27.09
N PRO A 411 -14.02 10.83 -27.80
CA PRO A 411 -13.43 10.93 -29.10
C PRO A 411 -11.90 10.85 -28.97
N SER A 412 -11.31 9.83 -29.55
CA SER A 412 -9.86 9.58 -29.44
C SER A 412 -9.12 9.64 -30.77
N GLY A 413 -9.83 9.82 -31.90
CA GLY A 413 -9.22 9.91 -33.23
C GLY A 413 -8.47 8.64 -33.69
N GLY A 414 -8.68 7.53 -32.98
CA GLY A 414 -7.94 6.29 -33.22
C GLY A 414 -8.70 5.34 -34.16
N VAL A 415 -8.55 5.49 -35.46
CA VAL A 415 -8.94 4.44 -36.44
C VAL A 415 -7.66 3.66 -36.73
N GLY A 416 -7.62 2.40 -36.40
CA GLY A 416 -6.46 1.55 -36.75
C GLY A 416 -6.15 0.48 -35.70
N ASN A 417 -5.28 -0.44 -36.11
CA ASN A 417 -4.91 -1.65 -35.37
C ASN A 417 -3.89 -1.38 -34.22
N ARG A 418 -4.12 -0.36 -33.37
CA ARG A 418 -3.17 0.07 -32.36
C ARG A 418 -3.82 0.18 -31.00
N HIS A 419 -3.12 -0.25 -29.96
CA HIS A 419 -3.52 -0.09 -28.55
C HIS A 419 -3.34 1.35 -28.07
N ARG A 420 -4.28 2.23 -28.40
CA ARG A 420 -4.22 3.65 -28.07
C ARG A 420 -4.87 3.98 -26.70
N PHE A 421 -5.30 3.00 -25.94
CA PHE A 421 -5.86 3.16 -24.61
C PHE A 421 -5.51 1.94 -23.74
N ASP A 422 -5.57 2.12 -22.45
CA ASP A 422 -5.56 1.01 -21.48
C ASP A 422 -6.36 1.38 -20.23
N ILE A 423 -6.66 0.36 -19.42
CA ILE A 423 -7.42 0.43 -18.20
C ILE A 423 -6.59 -0.22 -17.09
N ALA A 424 -6.47 0.44 -15.95
CA ALA A 424 -5.81 -0.13 -14.78
C ALA A 424 -6.55 0.29 -13.49
N TYR A 425 -6.25 -0.40 -12.40
CA TYR A 425 -6.81 -0.11 -11.10
C TYR A 425 -5.72 0.14 -10.07
N GLU A 426 -5.95 1.08 -9.18
CA GLU A 426 -5.17 1.22 -7.96
C GLU A 426 -5.41 0.03 -7.04
N LYS A 427 -4.35 -0.60 -6.56
CA LYS A 427 -4.50 -1.82 -5.74
C LYS A 427 -5.10 -1.56 -4.37
N SER A 428 -4.77 -0.41 -3.76
CA SER A 428 -5.22 -0.06 -2.40
C SER A 428 -6.66 0.45 -2.34
N THR A 429 -7.07 1.29 -3.29
CA THR A 429 -8.38 1.94 -3.30
C THR A 429 -9.38 1.21 -4.20
N GLY A 430 -8.88 0.53 -5.23
CA GLY A 430 -9.68 -0.05 -6.31
C GLY A 430 -10.15 1.01 -7.32
N ASP A 431 -9.64 2.25 -7.25
CA ASP A 431 -9.97 3.30 -8.21
C ASP A 431 -9.50 2.90 -9.61
N ALA A 432 -10.37 3.09 -10.58
CA ALA A 432 -10.05 2.81 -11.96
C ALA A 432 -9.44 4.04 -12.65
N LEU A 433 -8.41 3.83 -13.44
CA LEU A 433 -7.82 4.80 -14.35
C LEU A 433 -7.96 4.29 -15.78
N VAL A 434 -8.55 5.11 -16.65
CA VAL A 434 -8.57 4.90 -18.11
C VAL A 434 -7.77 6.00 -18.74
N VAL A 435 -6.79 5.63 -19.58
CA VAL A 435 -5.97 6.58 -20.36
C VAL A 435 -6.09 6.24 -21.82
N TYR A 436 -6.19 7.25 -22.67
CA TYR A 436 -6.35 7.09 -24.13
C TYR A 436 -5.69 8.21 -24.91
N SER A 437 -5.15 7.89 -26.09
CA SER A 437 -4.61 8.89 -27.02
C SER A 437 -5.74 9.72 -27.63
N LYS A 438 -5.55 11.03 -27.76
CA LYS A 438 -6.46 11.92 -28.49
C LYS A 438 -6.27 11.81 -30.01
N GLY A 439 -5.21 11.11 -30.46
CA GLY A 439 -4.94 10.77 -31.86
C GLY A 439 -4.89 11.96 -32.80
N GLN A 440 -5.44 11.78 -33.98
CA GLN A 440 -5.39 12.77 -35.11
C GLN A 440 -6.01 14.14 -34.76
N HIS A 441 -6.72 14.27 -33.67
CA HIS A 441 -7.33 15.56 -33.29
C HIS A 441 -6.35 16.47 -32.53
N VAL A 442 -5.49 15.91 -31.68
CA VAL A 442 -4.42 16.63 -30.98
C VAL A 442 -3.24 15.68 -30.80
N PHE A 443 -2.24 15.79 -31.66
CA PHE A 443 -1.01 15.02 -31.57
C PHE A 443 -0.37 15.18 -30.18
N SER A 444 0.24 14.12 -29.65
CA SER A 444 0.93 14.11 -28.36
C SER A 444 0.07 14.34 -27.10
N GLN A 445 -1.25 14.30 -27.19
CA GLN A 445 -2.13 14.49 -26.05
C GLN A 445 -2.82 13.18 -25.65
N LEU A 446 -2.86 12.94 -24.34
CA LEU A 446 -3.62 11.88 -23.71
C LEU A 446 -4.83 12.46 -22.98
N GLY A 447 -5.98 11.82 -23.11
CA GLY A 447 -7.12 12.00 -22.24
C GLY A 447 -7.11 10.94 -21.14
N TYR A 448 -7.60 11.28 -19.96
CA TYR A 448 -7.80 10.30 -18.91
C TYR A 448 -9.02 10.61 -18.05
N ARG A 449 -9.57 9.56 -17.45
CA ARG A 449 -10.65 9.63 -16.46
C ARG A 449 -10.39 8.66 -15.33
N THR A 450 -10.87 9.00 -14.15
CA THR A 450 -10.82 8.15 -12.95
C THR A 450 -12.22 7.83 -12.45
N LYS A 451 -12.37 6.69 -11.79
CA LYS A 451 -13.61 6.26 -11.13
C LYS A 451 -13.27 5.70 -9.75
N PRO A 452 -13.95 6.20 -8.69
CA PRO A 452 -13.72 5.72 -7.33
C PRO A 452 -13.95 4.22 -7.16
N GLY A 453 -13.09 3.57 -6.39
CA GLY A 453 -13.10 2.14 -6.17
C GLY A 453 -14.29 1.60 -5.37
N ASP A 454 -15.04 2.46 -4.70
CA ASP A 454 -16.29 2.14 -4.00
C ASP A 454 -17.56 2.31 -4.87
N SER A 455 -17.41 2.84 -6.10
CA SER A 455 -18.53 3.07 -7.02
C SER A 455 -18.87 1.81 -7.81
N GLY A 456 -20.15 1.49 -7.95
CA GLY A 456 -20.65 0.49 -8.90
C GLY A 456 -20.55 0.95 -10.37
N CYS A 457 -21.11 0.16 -11.28
CA CYS A 457 -21.32 0.59 -12.67
C CYS A 457 -22.25 1.82 -12.71
N GLY A 458 -21.96 2.77 -13.60
CA GLY A 458 -22.74 3.99 -13.83
C GLY A 458 -21.87 5.17 -14.24
N ALA A 459 -22.27 5.85 -15.30
CA ALA A 459 -21.52 6.96 -15.90
C ALA A 459 -21.29 8.14 -14.96
N ALA A 460 -22.21 8.38 -14.04
CA ALA A 460 -22.18 9.55 -13.14
C ALA A 460 -21.01 9.55 -12.14
N SER A 461 -20.38 8.40 -11.88
CA SER A 461 -19.27 8.28 -10.95
C SER A 461 -17.88 8.46 -11.59
N TRP A 462 -17.80 8.61 -12.92
CA TRP A 462 -16.54 8.96 -13.58
C TRP A 462 -16.23 10.44 -13.42
N SER A 463 -14.95 10.76 -13.27
CA SER A 463 -14.45 12.13 -13.38
C SER A 463 -14.77 12.72 -14.77
N GLY A 464 -14.80 14.04 -14.90
CA GLY A 464 -14.68 14.70 -16.19
C GLY A 464 -13.41 14.27 -16.91
N GLU A 465 -13.36 14.43 -18.25
CA GLU A 465 -12.13 14.22 -19.00
C GLU A 465 -11.05 15.20 -18.51
N SER A 466 -9.91 14.67 -18.14
CA SER A 466 -8.69 15.44 -17.88
C SER A 466 -7.69 15.19 -19.01
N LEU A 467 -6.89 16.20 -19.33
CA LEU A 467 -5.92 16.13 -20.40
C LEU A 467 -4.49 16.13 -19.84
N PHE A 468 -3.65 15.32 -20.42
CA PHE A 468 -2.23 15.23 -20.10
C PHE A 468 -1.40 15.33 -21.37
N ASN A 469 -0.39 16.20 -21.36
CA ASN A 469 0.56 16.36 -22.44
C ASN A 469 1.92 15.81 -21.97
N PRO A 470 2.31 14.59 -22.34
CA PRO A 470 3.63 14.08 -22.03
C PRO A 470 4.72 15.03 -22.54
N ALA A 471 5.69 15.38 -21.70
CA ALA A 471 6.75 16.30 -22.09
C ALA A 471 7.77 15.65 -23.05
N ARG A 472 7.66 14.35 -23.27
CA ARG A 472 8.62 13.53 -24.01
C ARG A 472 8.10 13.01 -25.36
N THR A 473 7.05 13.58 -25.89
CA THR A 473 6.58 13.35 -27.24
C THR A 473 6.01 14.63 -27.84
N SER A 474 6.16 14.80 -29.16
CA SER A 474 5.46 15.84 -29.95
C SER A 474 4.64 15.21 -31.08
N ASN A 475 4.58 13.87 -31.13
CA ASN A 475 4.00 13.10 -32.21
C ASN A 475 2.74 12.34 -31.74
N ASP A 476 2.04 11.73 -32.68
CA ASP A 476 0.84 10.94 -32.37
C ASP A 476 1.20 9.69 -31.57
N ILE A 477 0.57 9.53 -30.41
CA ILE A 477 0.78 8.38 -29.52
C ILE A 477 0.02 7.19 -30.10
N MET A 478 0.76 6.13 -30.44
CA MET A 478 0.24 4.94 -31.09
C MET A 478 -0.16 3.85 -30.09
N TYR A 479 0.62 3.69 -29.03
CA TYR A 479 0.42 2.66 -28.02
C TYR A 479 0.45 3.28 -26.65
N VAL A 480 -0.46 2.85 -25.81
CA VAL A 480 -0.53 3.20 -24.38
C VAL A 480 -0.68 1.91 -23.60
N LYS A 481 0.14 1.73 -22.58
CA LYS A 481 0.09 0.58 -21.68
C LYS A 481 0.15 1.01 -20.22
N LEU A 482 -0.67 0.40 -19.37
CA LEU A 482 -0.74 0.66 -17.95
C LEU A 482 -0.36 -0.60 -17.16
N ALA A 483 0.35 -0.42 -16.06
CA ALA A 483 0.63 -1.48 -15.09
C ALA A 483 0.35 -1.00 -13.67
N SER A 484 -0.41 -1.76 -12.91
CA SER A 484 -0.69 -1.49 -11.51
C SER A 484 0.41 -2.03 -10.62
N ASP A 485 0.82 -1.28 -9.62
CA ASP A 485 1.68 -1.81 -8.56
C ASP A 485 0.89 -2.84 -7.74
N LYS A 486 1.42 -4.07 -7.68
CA LYS A 486 0.73 -5.24 -7.11
C LYS A 486 0.65 -5.24 -5.59
N ARG A 487 1.39 -4.35 -4.91
CA ARG A 487 1.41 -4.26 -3.43
C ARG A 487 0.07 -3.74 -2.90
N ALA A 488 -0.45 -4.42 -1.88
CA ALA A 488 -1.80 -4.17 -1.35
C ALA A 488 -2.05 -2.72 -0.89
N SER A 489 -1.02 -2.01 -0.44
CA SER A 489 -1.13 -0.61 0.02
C SER A 489 -0.83 0.43 -1.06
N SER A 490 -0.60 0.02 -2.30
CA SER A 490 -0.19 0.93 -3.38
C SER A 490 -1.38 1.44 -4.17
N ASN A 491 -1.32 2.72 -4.53
CA ASN A 491 -2.20 3.38 -5.48
C ASN A 491 -1.45 3.81 -6.76
N LEU A 492 -0.26 3.23 -7.00
CA LEU A 492 0.55 3.57 -8.15
C LEU A 492 0.13 2.79 -9.38
N ILE A 493 0.04 3.49 -10.51
CA ILE A 493 -0.12 2.92 -11.83
C ILE A 493 0.96 3.51 -12.74
N ALA A 494 1.80 2.67 -13.30
CA ALA A 494 2.75 3.10 -14.32
C ALA A 494 2.05 3.17 -15.66
N MET A 495 2.44 4.15 -16.48
CA MET A 495 2.03 4.29 -17.86
C MET A 495 3.28 4.39 -18.75
N SER A 496 3.28 3.69 -19.86
CA SER A 496 4.25 3.88 -20.93
C SER A 496 3.52 4.10 -22.26
N TRP A 497 4.18 4.79 -23.17
CA TRP A 497 3.67 5.04 -24.52
C TRP A 497 4.77 4.98 -25.56
N VAL A 498 4.37 4.67 -26.78
CA VAL A 498 5.21 4.79 -27.98
C VAL A 498 4.48 5.68 -28.97
N ASP A 499 5.20 6.61 -29.60
CA ASP A 499 4.66 7.53 -30.60
C ASP A 499 5.05 7.16 -32.05
N THR A 500 4.59 7.95 -33.03
CA THR A 500 4.86 7.73 -34.45
C THR A 500 6.31 7.98 -34.89
N SER A 501 7.14 8.49 -33.98
CA SER A 501 8.59 8.66 -34.22
C SER A 501 9.42 7.60 -33.50
N ASP A 502 8.79 6.54 -33.01
CA ASP A 502 9.41 5.45 -32.26
C ASP A 502 10.01 5.87 -30.90
N ASP A 503 9.55 7.03 -30.41
CA ASP A 503 9.92 7.51 -29.09
C ASP A 503 9.12 6.76 -28.01
N ILE A 504 9.83 6.18 -27.00
CA ILE A 504 9.23 5.56 -25.82
C ILE A 504 9.55 6.36 -24.58
N SER A 505 8.58 6.51 -23.71
CA SER A 505 8.78 7.02 -22.35
C SER A 505 7.76 6.43 -21.39
N ALA A 506 7.88 6.79 -20.10
CA ALA A 506 6.97 6.32 -19.06
C ALA A 506 6.75 7.39 -17.99
N ILE A 507 5.66 7.25 -17.25
CA ILE A 507 5.30 8.13 -16.14
C ILE A 507 4.48 7.36 -15.12
N ILE A 508 4.35 7.86 -13.91
CA ILE A 508 3.64 7.19 -12.82
C ILE A 508 2.43 8.03 -12.40
N TRP A 509 1.26 7.41 -12.33
CA TRP A 509 0.08 7.90 -11.62
C TRP A 509 0.20 7.60 -10.14
N ASN A 510 0.01 8.60 -9.28
CA ASN A 510 0.19 8.47 -7.83
C ASN A 510 -1.13 8.45 -7.02
N GLY A 511 -2.25 8.18 -7.71
CA GLY A 511 -3.58 8.24 -7.12
C GLY A 511 -4.29 9.59 -7.33
N SER A 512 -3.58 10.61 -7.84
CA SER A 512 -4.15 11.94 -8.06
C SER A 512 -3.60 12.67 -9.29
N SER A 513 -2.39 12.38 -9.69
CA SER A 513 -1.70 13.06 -10.80
C SER A 513 -0.60 12.19 -11.40
N PHE A 514 -0.21 12.50 -12.62
CA PHE A 514 0.96 11.93 -13.26
C PHE A 514 2.23 12.62 -12.74
N VAL A 515 3.17 11.83 -12.28
CA VAL A 515 4.43 12.29 -11.67
C VAL A 515 5.61 11.48 -12.20
N ASN A 516 6.82 11.99 -12.02
CA ASN A 516 8.07 11.27 -12.25
C ASN A 516 8.30 10.83 -13.69
N GLU A 517 7.97 11.69 -14.68
CA GLU A 517 8.40 11.50 -16.06
C GLU A 517 9.92 11.63 -16.17
N PRO A 518 10.63 10.76 -16.93
CA PRO A 518 12.08 10.90 -17.11
C PRO A 518 12.48 12.25 -17.70
N GLY A 519 13.68 12.74 -17.37
CA GLY A 519 14.19 14.03 -17.84
C GLY A 519 14.42 14.14 -19.35
N ALA A 520 14.42 13.02 -20.07
CA ALA A 520 14.49 12.92 -21.53
C ALA A 520 13.63 11.73 -21.99
N VAL A 521 13.36 11.63 -23.31
CA VAL A 521 12.80 10.39 -23.89
C VAL A 521 13.65 9.22 -23.43
N THR A 522 12.99 8.10 -23.13
CA THR A 522 13.70 6.91 -22.66
C THR A 522 14.52 6.31 -23.80
N ASP A 523 13.94 6.19 -24.97
CA ASP A 523 14.59 5.82 -26.21
C ASP A 523 13.83 6.45 -27.38
N ASN A 524 14.52 6.71 -28.50
CA ASN A 524 13.96 7.28 -29.73
C ASN A 524 14.07 6.33 -30.90
N ASN A 525 14.13 5.03 -30.64
CA ASN A 525 14.34 4.04 -31.68
C ASN A 525 13.79 2.66 -31.26
N VAL A 526 12.51 2.62 -30.92
CA VAL A 526 11.80 1.35 -30.65
C VAL A 526 11.65 0.60 -31.97
N GLU A 527 11.96 -0.69 -31.96
CA GLU A 527 11.86 -1.51 -33.17
C GLU A 527 10.42 -1.63 -33.64
N ARG A 528 10.26 -1.39 -34.93
CA ARG A 528 9.07 -1.75 -35.70
C ARG A 528 9.49 -2.62 -36.87
N VAL A 529 8.76 -3.66 -37.16
CA VAL A 529 9.08 -4.59 -38.27
C VAL A 529 9.20 -3.86 -39.61
N SER A 530 8.40 -2.84 -39.82
CA SER A 530 8.51 -1.84 -40.93
C SER A 530 7.49 -0.72 -40.72
N ALA A 531 7.57 0.34 -41.49
CA ALA A 531 6.56 1.41 -41.49
C ALA A 531 5.13 0.94 -41.83
N SER A 532 5.00 -0.26 -42.42
CA SER A 532 3.73 -0.91 -42.75
C SER A 532 3.35 -2.05 -41.77
N HIS A 533 4.20 -2.36 -40.77
CA HIS A 533 4.02 -3.48 -39.87
C HIS A 533 4.25 -2.99 -38.45
N ASP A 534 3.33 -2.18 -37.94
CA ASP A 534 3.37 -1.71 -36.55
C ASP A 534 3.00 -2.87 -35.58
N VAL A 535 3.88 -3.17 -34.67
CA VAL A 535 3.67 -4.13 -33.58
C VAL A 535 3.91 -3.46 -32.23
N GLU A 536 3.22 -3.92 -31.20
CA GLU A 536 3.48 -3.52 -29.82
C GLU A 536 4.74 -4.25 -29.35
N ASN A 537 5.82 -3.50 -29.13
CA ASN A 537 7.13 -4.05 -28.84
C ASN A 537 7.76 -3.49 -27.56
N PHE A 538 6.93 -3.29 -26.59
CA PHE A 538 7.34 -2.86 -25.24
C PHE A 538 6.38 -3.38 -24.20
N ASP A 539 6.87 -3.49 -22.99
CA ASP A 539 6.04 -3.81 -21.82
C ASP A 539 6.60 -3.18 -20.55
N LEU A 540 5.74 -3.03 -19.56
CA LEU A 540 6.11 -2.51 -18.25
C LEU A 540 5.41 -3.29 -17.14
N GLU A 541 6.15 -3.54 -16.05
CA GLU A 541 5.62 -4.24 -14.88
C GLU A 541 6.31 -3.78 -13.60
N TYR A 542 5.60 -3.85 -12.49
CA TYR A 542 6.18 -3.64 -11.17
C TYR A 542 6.73 -4.95 -10.60
N GLU A 543 7.91 -4.91 -9.99
CA GLU A 543 8.39 -5.96 -9.10
C GLU A 543 7.42 -6.10 -7.91
N SER A 544 6.90 -7.30 -7.68
CA SER A 544 5.74 -7.49 -6.78
C SER A 544 6.03 -7.15 -5.31
N LEU A 545 7.26 -7.32 -4.83
CA LEU A 545 7.62 -7.02 -3.44
C LEU A 545 8.26 -5.65 -3.25
N SER A 546 9.18 -5.27 -4.12
CA SER A 546 9.90 -3.99 -4.00
C SER A 546 9.09 -2.81 -4.51
N GLY A 547 8.19 -3.04 -5.48
CA GLY A 547 7.47 -2.00 -6.20
C GLY A 547 8.38 -1.15 -7.12
N ASN A 548 9.56 -1.66 -7.48
CA ASN A 548 10.36 -1.03 -8.53
C ASN A 548 9.70 -1.31 -9.88
N LEU A 549 9.69 -0.30 -10.73
CA LEU A 549 9.11 -0.42 -12.08
C LEU A 549 10.18 -0.85 -13.08
N MET A 550 9.86 -1.81 -13.92
CA MET A 550 10.65 -2.25 -15.06
C MET A 550 9.92 -1.90 -16.35
N LEU A 551 10.59 -1.18 -17.25
CA LEU A 551 10.18 -0.94 -18.62
C LEU A 551 11.15 -1.68 -19.53
N VAL A 552 10.63 -2.52 -20.46
CA VAL A 552 11.41 -3.31 -21.42
C VAL A 552 10.88 -3.04 -22.81
N TRP A 553 11.77 -2.91 -23.81
CA TRP A 553 11.37 -2.67 -25.21
C TRP A 553 12.37 -3.25 -26.21
N GLY A 554 11.91 -3.51 -27.43
CA GLY A 554 12.74 -3.86 -28.56
C GLY A 554 13.43 -2.62 -29.13
N ASN A 555 14.71 -2.75 -29.44
CA ASN A 555 15.54 -1.67 -29.97
C ASN A 555 15.70 -1.77 -31.48
N GLY A 556 15.36 -0.68 -32.22
CA GLY A 556 15.34 -0.58 -33.69
C GLY A 556 16.62 -0.03 -34.34
N ASN A 557 17.79 -0.16 -33.75
CA ASN A 557 19.01 0.47 -34.27
C ASN A 557 19.62 -0.17 -35.54
N GLY A 558 18.82 -0.90 -36.35
CA GLY A 558 19.12 -1.20 -37.75
C GLY A 558 20.35 -2.04 -38.06
N SER A 559 20.95 -2.66 -37.06
CA SER A 559 22.07 -3.58 -37.24
C SER A 559 21.64 -4.92 -36.68
N ASN A 560 21.20 -5.82 -37.50
CA ASN A 560 20.97 -7.22 -37.11
C ASN A 560 22.13 -7.72 -36.23
N GLY A 561 21.87 -7.97 -34.97
CA GLY A 561 22.79 -8.77 -34.19
C GLY A 561 23.37 -8.19 -32.91
N THR A 562 23.02 -7.00 -32.40
CA THR A 562 23.50 -6.56 -31.09
C THR A 562 22.51 -5.64 -30.40
N ASN A 563 22.10 -6.04 -29.17
CA ASN A 563 21.25 -5.24 -28.28
C ASN A 563 19.79 -5.09 -28.72
N GLY A 564 19.15 -6.15 -29.21
CA GLY A 564 17.75 -6.15 -29.66
C GLY A 564 16.71 -5.88 -28.57
N VAL A 565 17.07 -6.01 -27.28
CA VAL A 565 16.20 -5.67 -26.15
C VAL A 565 16.90 -4.66 -25.25
N ARG A 566 16.15 -3.65 -24.82
CA ARG A 566 16.59 -2.66 -23.82
C ARG A 566 15.64 -2.62 -22.64
N TYR A 567 16.13 -2.14 -21.52
CA TYR A 567 15.29 -1.90 -20.34
C TYR A 567 15.74 -0.67 -19.58
N ARG A 568 14.80 -0.17 -18.76
CA ARG A 568 15.04 0.90 -17.80
C ARG A 568 14.26 0.60 -16.52
N ARG A 569 14.86 0.84 -15.37
CA ARG A 569 14.19 0.69 -14.08
C ARG A 569 13.95 2.03 -13.42
N CYS A 570 12.82 2.15 -12.74
CA CYS A 570 12.59 3.17 -11.73
C CYS A 570 12.64 2.52 -10.36
N THR A 571 13.63 2.90 -9.53
CA THR A 571 13.92 2.27 -8.24
C THR A 571 13.56 3.17 -7.09
N GLY A 572 13.12 2.58 -5.98
CA GLY A 572 12.60 3.28 -4.80
C GLY A 572 11.18 2.84 -4.42
N GLY A 573 10.48 2.15 -5.30
CA GLY A 573 9.16 1.53 -5.05
C GLY A 573 8.03 2.50 -4.70
N ILE A 574 8.15 3.78 -5.06
CA ILE A 574 7.21 4.88 -4.80
C ILE A 574 7.07 5.79 -6.02
N ALA A 575 6.10 6.68 -6.03
CA ALA A 575 5.86 7.65 -7.09
C ALA A 575 7.06 8.57 -7.41
N ALA A 576 7.93 8.78 -6.43
CA ALA A 576 9.18 9.55 -6.57
C ALA A 576 10.41 8.66 -6.79
N CYS A 577 10.25 7.48 -7.39
CA CYS A 577 11.35 6.57 -7.70
C CYS A 577 12.39 7.23 -8.64
N THR A 578 13.61 6.74 -8.62
CA THR A 578 14.70 7.26 -9.45
C THR A 578 14.83 6.41 -10.73
N TRP A 579 14.73 7.05 -11.88
CA TRP A 579 14.98 6.42 -13.17
C TRP A 579 16.48 6.17 -13.37
N GLY A 580 16.83 4.90 -13.54
CA GLY A 580 18.18 4.48 -13.90
C GLY A 580 18.55 4.80 -15.34
N SER A 581 19.75 4.43 -15.75
CA SER A 581 20.17 4.49 -17.16
C SER A 581 19.45 3.45 -18.00
N VAL A 582 19.31 3.71 -19.30
CA VAL A 582 18.94 2.69 -20.29
C VAL A 582 20.06 1.64 -20.34
N THR A 583 19.69 0.39 -20.27
CA THR A 583 20.64 -0.73 -20.21
C THR A 583 20.14 -1.85 -21.12
N THR A 584 21.06 -2.67 -21.60
CA THR A 584 20.75 -3.90 -22.34
C THR A 584 20.89 -5.11 -21.40
N PRO A 585 19.93 -6.04 -21.38
CA PRO A 585 20.12 -7.34 -20.74
C PRO A 585 21.20 -8.09 -21.49
N SER A 586 22.23 -8.40 -21.52
CA SER A 586 23.24 -9.05 -22.39
C SER A 586 22.89 -9.11 -23.89
N THR A 587 23.84 -9.51 -24.74
CA THR A 587 23.69 -9.52 -26.19
C THR A 587 22.65 -10.52 -26.66
N PHE A 588 21.60 -10.04 -27.32
CA PHE A 588 20.71 -10.84 -28.17
C PHE A 588 21.17 -10.74 -29.62
N SER A 589 20.97 -11.82 -30.36
CA SER A 589 21.47 -11.94 -31.75
C SER A 589 20.58 -11.28 -32.80
N ASP A 590 19.38 -10.82 -32.40
CA ASP A 590 18.39 -10.28 -33.31
C ASP A 590 17.59 -9.14 -32.68
N ASP A 591 17.08 -8.21 -33.51
CA ASP A 591 16.24 -7.12 -33.07
C ASP A 591 14.87 -7.64 -32.63
N ALA A 592 14.43 -7.33 -31.43
CA ALA A 592 13.17 -7.80 -30.89
C ALA A 592 11.98 -7.03 -31.49
N THR A 593 10.97 -7.75 -31.98
CA THR A 593 9.79 -7.15 -32.64
C THR A 593 8.47 -7.43 -31.95
N ASN A 594 8.42 -8.37 -31.04
CA ASN A 594 7.20 -8.72 -30.29
C ASN A 594 7.64 -9.11 -28.90
N LEU A 595 7.27 -8.34 -27.92
CA LEU A 595 7.75 -8.47 -26.55
C LEU A 595 6.60 -8.54 -25.56
N ASP A 596 6.72 -9.44 -24.61
CA ASP A 596 5.81 -9.56 -23.47
C ASP A 596 6.61 -9.75 -22.18
N LEU A 597 6.21 -9.09 -21.09
CA LEU A 597 6.85 -9.09 -19.79
C LEU A 597 5.86 -9.49 -18.72
N SER A 598 6.28 -10.33 -17.79
CA SER A 598 5.45 -10.71 -16.64
C SER A 598 6.25 -10.77 -15.36
N ALA A 599 5.71 -10.22 -14.28
CA ALA A 599 6.30 -10.28 -12.94
C ALA A 599 5.73 -11.45 -12.13
N ASN A 600 6.63 -12.17 -11.44
CA ASN A 600 6.24 -13.18 -10.46
C ASN A 600 5.41 -12.52 -9.33
N PRO A 601 4.21 -13.01 -9.02
CA PRO A 601 3.33 -12.35 -8.05
C PRO A 601 3.87 -12.34 -6.61
N ASN A 602 4.80 -13.23 -6.29
CA ASN A 602 5.28 -13.48 -4.93
C ASN A 602 6.75 -13.10 -4.69
N THR A 603 7.47 -12.68 -5.74
CA THR A 603 8.89 -12.30 -5.67
C THR A 603 9.15 -11.05 -6.52
N ASN A 604 10.40 -10.59 -6.58
CA ASN A 604 10.83 -9.54 -7.51
C ASN A 604 11.35 -10.10 -8.85
N GLU A 605 11.10 -11.37 -9.11
CA GLU A 605 11.48 -12.00 -10.36
C GLU A 605 10.55 -11.56 -11.50
N MET A 606 11.10 -11.49 -12.70
CA MET A 606 10.34 -11.22 -13.92
C MET A 606 10.85 -12.11 -15.05
N VAL A 607 10.00 -12.32 -16.03
CA VAL A 607 10.35 -12.99 -17.27
C VAL A 607 9.86 -12.15 -18.44
N PHE A 608 10.68 -12.00 -19.46
CA PHE A 608 10.20 -11.54 -20.76
C PHE A 608 10.50 -12.58 -21.86
N ALA A 609 9.72 -12.53 -22.91
CA ALA A 609 10.02 -13.21 -24.15
C ALA A 609 9.83 -12.24 -25.33
N SER A 610 10.67 -12.38 -26.34
CA SER A 610 10.53 -11.61 -27.59
C SER A 610 10.89 -12.47 -28.80
N ILE A 611 10.39 -12.06 -29.97
CA ILE A 611 10.68 -12.68 -31.27
C ILE A 611 11.57 -11.73 -32.05
N GLY A 612 12.66 -12.25 -32.61
CA GLY A 612 13.60 -11.50 -33.44
C GLY A 612 13.04 -11.21 -34.85
N ASN A 613 13.41 -10.07 -35.41
CA ASN A 613 12.91 -9.58 -36.70
C ASN A 613 13.51 -10.34 -37.89
N ALA A 614 14.82 -10.56 -37.90
CA ALA A 614 15.51 -11.07 -39.06
C ALA A 614 15.51 -12.59 -39.18
N GLY A 615 15.59 -13.30 -38.05
CA GLY A 615 15.69 -14.75 -38.01
C GLY A 615 14.45 -15.46 -37.46
N GLY A 616 13.53 -14.73 -36.84
CA GLY A 616 12.45 -15.33 -36.07
C GLY A 616 12.98 -16.05 -34.84
N ASP A 617 14.02 -15.51 -34.19
CA ASP A 617 14.66 -16.12 -33.01
C ASP A 617 13.87 -15.79 -31.75
N LEU A 618 13.56 -16.81 -30.94
CA LEU A 618 12.98 -16.62 -29.61
C LEU A 618 14.06 -16.21 -28.62
N GLN A 619 13.86 -15.09 -28.00
CA GLN A 619 14.74 -14.51 -26.98
C GLN A 619 14.03 -14.51 -25.64
N LEU A 620 14.65 -15.10 -24.61
CA LEU A 620 14.10 -15.25 -23.28
C LEU A 620 14.99 -14.54 -22.26
N GLY A 621 14.39 -13.71 -21.41
CA GLY A 621 15.08 -13.06 -20.29
C GLY A 621 14.43 -13.39 -18.95
N TYR A 622 15.26 -13.66 -17.96
CA TYR A 622 14.87 -13.87 -16.58
C TYR A 622 15.57 -12.86 -15.67
N TRP A 623 14.79 -12.10 -14.95
CA TRP A 623 15.23 -11.15 -13.92
C TRP A 623 15.12 -11.80 -12.55
N ASN A 624 16.22 -11.87 -11.82
CA ASN A 624 16.26 -12.49 -10.49
C ASN A 624 16.01 -11.51 -9.31
N GLY A 625 15.52 -10.29 -9.60
CA GLY A 625 15.38 -9.20 -8.65
C GLY A 625 16.58 -8.23 -8.65
N SER A 626 17.69 -8.56 -9.34
CA SER A 626 18.89 -7.72 -9.40
C SER A 626 19.56 -7.67 -10.77
N THR A 627 19.59 -8.79 -11.50
CA THR A 627 20.25 -8.94 -12.80
C THR A 627 19.42 -9.80 -13.75
N TRP A 628 19.61 -9.56 -15.05
CA TRP A 628 19.04 -10.39 -16.10
C TRP A 628 19.94 -11.59 -16.41
N THR A 629 19.33 -12.76 -16.58
CA THR A 629 19.91 -13.95 -17.21
C THR A 629 19.15 -14.18 -18.50
N ASN A 630 19.84 -14.36 -19.62
CA ASN A 630 19.23 -14.43 -20.94
C ASN A 630 19.54 -15.75 -21.65
N THR A 631 18.59 -16.21 -22.46
CA THR A 631 18.75 -17.29 -23.43
C THR A 631 18.38 -16.73 -24.81
N ALA A 632 19.40 -16.44 -25.60
CA ALA A 632 19.21 -16.05 -26.99
C ALA A 632 18.95 -17.30 -27.82
N ASN A 633 18.17 -17.17 -28.88
CA ASN A 633 17.91 -18.23 -29.88
C ASN A 633 17.39 -19.54 -29.22
N ALA A 634 16.51 -19.39 -28.24
CA ALA A 634 15.86 -20.55 -27.61
C ALA A 634 15.11 -21.42 -28.64
N ASP A 635 14.57 -20.77 -29.67
CA ASP A 635 14.09 -21.33 -30.92
C ASP A 635 14.53 -20.41 -32.06
N THR A 636 14.78 -20.92 -33.26
CA THR A 636 15.25 -20.16 -34.44
C THR A 636 14.27 -20.19 -35.61
N SER A 637 13.03 -20.54 -35.32
CA SER A 637 11.99 -20.73 -36.32
C SER A 637 10.65 -20.14 -35.91
N CYS A 638 10.68 -19.07 -35.09
CA CYS A 638 9.44 -18.41 -34.68
C CYS A 638 8.81 -17.63 -35.82
N ASN A 639 7.51 -17.48 -35.72
CA ASN A 639 6.72 -16.71 -36.66
C ASN A 639 6.94 -15.21 -36.41
N VAL A 640 7.48 -14.48 -37.37
CA VAL A 640 7.71 -13.04 -37.27
C VAL A 640 6.38 -12.29 -37.46
N PRO A 641 6.00 -11.42 -36.53
CA PRO A 641 4.66 -10.80 -36.54
C PRO A 641 4.48 -9.75 -37.65
N PHE A 642 3.26 -9.68 -38.17
CA PHE A 642 2.77 -8.56 -38.99
C PHE A 642 2.03 -7.54 -38.09
N THR A 643 1.64 -6.40 -38.68
CA THR A 643 0.91 -5.33 -38.00
C THR A 643 -0.22 -5.87 -37.12
N GLY A 644 -0.20 -5.47 -35.87
CA GLY A 644 -1.23 -5.82 -34.87
C GLY A 644 -1.17 -7.25 -34.33
N SER A 645 -0.19 -8.07 -34.76
CA SER A 645 -0.04 -9.42 -34.23
C SER A 645 0.74 -9.45 -32.92
N LYS A 646 0.36 -10.36 -32.02
CA LYS A 646 1.09 -10.72 -30.81
C LYS A 646 1.29 -12.24 -30.82
N LEU A 647 2.50 -12.68 -31.13
CA LEU A 647 2.83 -14.08 -31.36
C LEU A 647 3.67 -14.70 -30.24
N VAL A 648 3.85 -14.00 -29.16
CA VAL A 648 4.47 -14.45 -27.92
C VAL A 648 3.68 -13.95 -26.72
N ALA A 649 3.59 -14.75 -25.68
CA ALA A 649 2.99 -14.34 -24.41
C ALA A 649 3.68 -15.04 -23.22
N VAL A 650 3.81 -14.34 -22.10
CA VAL A 650 4.47 -14.84 -20.88
C VAL A 650 3.59 -14.70 -19.67
N GLY A 651 3.73 -15.63 -18.73
CA GLY A 651 3.00 -15.62 -17.48
C GLY A 651 3.67 -16.49 -16.41
N TRP A 652 3.06 -16.56 -15.25
CA TRP A 652 3.55 -17.35 -14.13
C TRP A 652 2.52 -18.35 -13.64
N LEU A 653 3.01 -19.43 -13.06
CA LEU A 653 2.23 -20.37 -12.25
C LEU A 653 2.92 -20.55 -10.91
N VAL A 654 2.17 -20.43 -9.84
CA VAL A 654 2.66 -20.62 -8.47
C VAL A 654 1.93 -21.82 -7.86
N GLY A 655 2.60 -22.93 -7.78
CA GLY A 655 2.10 -24.12 -7.11
C GLY A 655 2.64 -24.23 -5.68
N ALA A 656 2.09 -25.16 -4.92
CA ALA A 656 2.49 -25.39 -3.52
C ALA A 656 3.97 -25.75 -3.34
N SER A 657 4.61 -26.37 -4.34
CA SER A 657 6.00 -26.82 -4.28
C SER A 657 6.93 -26.13 -5.26
N ALA A 658 6.42 -25.31 -6.17
CA ALA A 658 7.23 -24.72 -7.23
C ALA A 658 6.55 -23.53 -7.89
N THR A 659 7.35 -22.52 -8.22
CA THR A 659 6.95 -21.39 -9.10
C THR A 659 7.58 -21.60 -10.47
N ARG A 660 6.83 -21.37 -11.53
CA ARG A 660 7.27 -21.56 -12.92
C ARG A 660 6.83 -20.39 -13.78
N SER A 661 7.74 -19.89 -14.63
CA SER A 661 7.33 -19.03 -15.73
C SER A 661 6.92 -19.87 -16.93
N ILE A 662 5.92 -19.38 -17.65
CA ILE A 662 5.33 -20.03 -18.83
C ILE A 662 5.49 -19.08 -20.01
N ILE A 663 6.08 -19.56 -21.07
CA ILE A 663 6.26 -18.81 -22.32
C ILE A 663 5.56 -19.60 -23.42
N VAL A 664 4.67 -18.94 -24.16
CA VAL A 664 4.01 -19.52 -25.35
C VAL A 664 4.36 -18.68 -26.56
N TYR A 665 4.58 -19.30 -27.68
CA TYR A 665 4.93 -18.62 -28.93
C TYR A 665 4.50 -19.41 -30.16
N SER A 666 4.45 -18.74 -31.31
CA SER A 666 4.11 -19.33 -32.61
C SER A 666 5.36 -19.75 -33.36
N ASP A 667 5.39 -21.01 -33.79
CA ASP A 667 6.45 -21.57 -34.63
C ASP A 667 6.09 -21.42 -36.11
N LEU A 668 7.04 -20.97 -36.95
CA LEU A 668 6.87 -20.77 -38.38
C LEU A 668 6.82 -22.10 -39.14
N ASN A 669 7.69 -23.04 -38.78
CA ASN A 669 7.86 -24.27 -39.56
C ASN A 669 6.71 -25.25 -39.34
N SER A 670 6.27 -25.42 -38.12
CA SER A 670 5.16 -26.29 -37.79
C SER A 670 3.81 -25.58 -37.81
N GLN A 671 3.82 -24.24 -37.77
CA GLN A 671 2.64 -23.42 -37.49
C GLN A 671 1.93 -23.79 -36.21
N ASN A 672 2.63 -24.44 -35.28
CA ASN A 672 2.12 -24.87 -33.99
C ASN A 672 2.36 -23.77 -32.93
N ILE A 673 1.67 -23.94 -31.83
CA ILE A 673 1.96 -23.18 -30.61
C ILE A 673 2.96 -24.01 -29.80
N ASN A 674 4.12 -23.45 -29.59
CA ASN A 674 5.19 -24.03 -28.78
C ASN A 674 5.24 -23.33 -27.42
N TRP A 675 5.84 -23.98 -26.44
CA TRP A 675 5.96 -23.38 -25.13
C TRP A 675 7.18 -23.86 -24.35
N TYR A 676 7.64 -22.96 -23.47
CA TYR A 676 8.71 -23.21 -22.50
C TYR A 676 8.21 -23.08 -21.06
N VAL A 677 8.86 -23.81 -20.20
CA VAL A 677 8.75 -23.68 -18.75
C VAL A 677 10.06 -23.17 -18.21
N GLY A 678 10.02 -22.03 -17.52
CA GLY A 678 11.17 -21.50 -16.81
C GLY A 678 11.16 -21.91 -15.33
N ASN A 679 12.35 -22.31 -14.85
CA ASN A 679 12.65 -22.53 -13.45
C ASN A 679 13.85 -21.66 -13.07
N GLY A 680 13.56 -20.47 -12.54
CA GLY A 680 14.57 -19.44 -12.49
C GLY A 680 15.07 -19.10 -13.90
N GLY A 681 16.36 -18.87 -14.07
CA GLY A 681 16.97 -18.55 -15.37
C GLY A 681 17.13 -19.73 -16.34
N THR A 682 16.60 -20.90 -16.04
CA THR A 682 16.69 -22.09 -16.90
C THR A 682 15.33 -22.34 -17.57
N PHE A 683 15.31 -22.35 -18.90
CA PHE A 683 14.11 -22.58 -19.73
C PHE A 683 14.17 -23.94 -20.40
N THR A 684 13.09 -24.71 -20.26
CA THR A 684 12.96 -26.05 -20.84
C THR A 684 11.79 -26.08 -21.80
N ARG A 685 12.03 -26.43 -23.08
CA ARG A 685 11.00 -26.60 -24.07
C ARG A 685 10.14 -27.80 -23.72
N GLN A 686 8.85 -27.65 -23.86
CA GLN A 686 7.86 -28.69 -23.64
C GLN A 686 7.37 -29.24 -24.98
N SER A 687 6.68 -30.37 -24.96
CA SER A 687 6.02 -30.92 -26.15
C SER A 687 4.91 -29.98 -26.63
N ASP A 688 4.79 -29.85 -27.95
CA ASP A 688 3.83 -28.96 -28.57
C ASP A 688 2.38 -29.31 -28.20
N PHE A 689 1.50 -28.34 -28.29
CA PHE A 689 0.07 -28.56 -28.09
C PHE A 689 -0.51 -29.50 -29.16
N ALA A 690 -1.32 -30.46 -28.73
CA ALA A 690 -2.08 -31.32 -29.65
C ALA A 690 -3.55 -31.40 -29.17
N PRO A 691 -4.57 -31.30 -30.03
CA PRO A 691 -4.53 -30.84 -31.43
C PRO A 691 -4.28 -29.32 -31.47
N THR A 692 -3.52 -28.90 -32.42
CA THR A 692 -3.12 -27.50 -32.56
C THR A 692 -4.08 -26.77 -33.47
N PRO A 693 -4.57 -25.58 -33.07
CA PRO A 693 -4.92 -24.57 -34.04
C PRO A 693 -3.65 -24.21 -34.79
N LEU A 694 -3.67 -24.29 -36.12
CA LEU A 694 -2.54 -23.88 -36.95
C LEU A 694 -2.48 -22.36 -36.98
N MET A 695 -1.35 -21.77 -36.58
CA MET A 695 -1.16 -20.34 -36.61
C MET A 695 -0.92 -19.84 -38.08
N ALA A 696 -1.50 -18.70 -38.42
CA ALA A 696 -1.20 -18.05 -39.66
C ALA A 696 0.22 -17.50 -39.66
N ILE A 697 0.92 -17.54 -40.82
CA ILE A 697 2.26 -16.97 -40.95
C ILE A 697 2.19 -15.45 -40.69
N GLY A 698 2.93 -14.97 -39.70
CA GLY A 698 3.02 -13.56 -39.31
C GLY A 698 1.74 -12.94 -38.77
N ARG A 699 0.68 -13.73 -38.57
CA ARG A 699 -0.62 -13.24 -38.09
C ARG A 699 -1.11 -14.09 -36.94
N GLY A 700 -1.77 -13.44 -35.97
CA GLY A 700 -2.38 -14.07 -34.83
C GLY A 700 -2.24 -13.18 -33.60
N TYR A 701 -2.95 -13.55 -32.58
CA TYR A 701 -2.89 -12.90 -31.27
C TYR A 701 -2.87 -13.95 -30.17
N MET A 702 -1.97 -13.76 -29.22
CA MET A 702 -1.83 -14.61 -28.04
C MET A 702 -1.90 -13.76 -26.80
N ASP A 703 -2.58 -14.25 -25.79
CA ASP A 703 -2.56 -13.69 -24.45
C ASP A 703 -2.56 -14.79 -23.40
N ILE A 704 -1.93 -14.51 -22.26
CA ILE A 704 -1.83 -15.43 -21.13
C ILE A 704 -1.98 -14.66 -19.84
N GLN A 705 -2.86 -15.13 -18.96
CA GLN A 705 -3.05 -14.49 -17.67
C GLN A 705 -3.22 -15.54 -16.58
N MET A 706 -2.50 -15.35 -15.48
CA MET A 706 -2.63 -16.17 -14.29
C MET A 706 -3.83 -15.74 -13.45
N SER A 707 -4.53 -16.72 -12.87
CA SER A 707 -5.55 -16.43 -11.87
C SER A 707 -4.93 -15.77 -10.62
N PRO A 708 -5.42 -14.63 -10.18
CA PRO A 708 -4.90 -13.98 -8.97
C PRO A 708 -5.27 -14.73 -7.69
N ILE A 709 -6.31 -15.58 -7.73
CA ILE A 709 -6.78 -16.39 -6.60
C ILE A 709 -6.10 -17.77 -6.63
N ASP A 710 -6.28 -18.49 -7.72
CA ASP A 710 -5.71 -19.83 -7.92
C ASP A 710 -4.41 -19.69 -8.72
N GLN A 711 -3.35 -19.19 -8.10
CA GLN A 711 -2.08 -18.84 -8.76
C GLN A 711 -1.40 -20.03 -9.47
N ASN A 712 -1.84 -21.26 -9.20
CA ASN A 712 -1.42 -22.46 -9.94
C ASN A 712 -2.18 -22.67 -11.25
N MET A 713 -3.04 -21.73 -11.66
CA MET A 713 -3.88 -21.77 -12.84
C MET A 713 -3.64 -20.53 -13.71
N LEU A 714 -3.55 -20.72 -15.00
CA LEU A 714 -3.58 -19.64 -16.00
C LEU A 714 -4.53 -19.97 -17.15
N MET A 715 -5.01 -18.91 -17.80
CA MET A 715 -5.74 -18.97 -19.05
C MET A 715 -4.83 -18.54 -20.20
N PHE A 716 -4.89 -19.25 -21.28
CA PHE A 716 -4.23 -18.93 -22.55
C PHE A 716 -5.28 -18.79 -23.63
N GLY A 717 -5.21 -17.71 -24.39
CA GLY A 717 -6.05 -17.47 -25.56
C GLY A 717 -5.21 -17.28 -26.81
N THR A 718 -5.70 -17.76 -27.95
CA THR A 718 -5.04 -17.58 -29.24
C THR A 718 -6.04 -17.57 -30.38
N SER A 719 -5.72 -16.80 -31.43
CA SER A 719 -6.38 -16.91 -32.75
C SER A 719 -5.56 -17.79 -33.67
N ASP A 720 -6.20 -18.58 -34.52
CA ASP A 720 -5.55 -19.46 -35.49
C ASP A 720 -5.55 -18.90 -36.94
N SER A 721 -5.10 -19.71 -37.90
CA SER A 721 -5.03 -19.32 -39.33
C SER A 721 -6.40 -19.17 -39.99
N ALA A 722 -7.43 -19.78 -39.43
CA ALA A 722 -8.82 -19.64 -39.90
C ALA A 722 -9.53 -18.46 -39.22
N SER A 723 -8.88 -17.73 -38.33
CA SER A 723 -9.44 -16.70 -37.48
C SER A 723 -10.36 -17.24 -36.39
N ASP A 724 -10.10 -18.46 -35.96
CA ASP A 724 -10.84 -19.11 -34.87
C ASP A 724 -10.18 -18.74 -33.54
N LEU A 725 -11.01 -18.41 -32.54
CA LEU A 725 -10.56 -18.18 -31.16
C LEU A 725 -10.52 -19.48 -30.37
N HIS A 726 -9.38 -19.78 -29.83
CA HIS A 726 -9.18 -20.92 -28.93
C HIS A 726 -8.77 -20.47 -27.54
N ILE A 727 -9.38 -21.05 -26.52
CA ILE A 727 -9.04 -20.82 -25.12
C ILE A 727 -8.60 -22.14 -24.48
N LYS A 728 -7.47 -22.10 -23.79
CA LYS A 728 -6.93 -23.22 -23.04
C LYS A 728 -6.63 -22.79 -21.60
N ARG A 729 -6.78 -23.72 -20.68
CA ARG A 729 -6.37 -23.55 -19.30
C ARG A 729 -5.17 -24.43 -18.99
N LEU A 730 -4.15 -23.87 -18.35
CA LEU A 730 -3.01 -24.61 -17.80
C LEU A 730 -3.07 -24.60 -16.29
N THR A 731 -2.87 -25.76 -15.69
CA THR A 731 -2.78 -25.90 -14.23
C THR A 731 -1.47 -26.57 -13.85
N LEU A 732 -0.81 -26.05 -12.82
CA LEU A 732 0.33 -26.68 -12.17
C LEU A 732 -0.18 -27.52 -10.99
N ALA A 733 -0.12 -28.84 -11.13
CA ALA A 733 -0.53 -29.76 -10.08
C ALA A 733 0.45 -29.78 -8.91
N SER A 734 0.02 -30.25 -7.75
CA SER A 734 0.84 -30.32 -6.54
C SER A 734 2.08 -31.21 -6.67
N ASN A 735 2.07 -32.17 -7.59
CA ASN A 735 3.22 -33.01 -7.94
C ASN A 735 4.21 -32.34 -8.92
N GLY A 736 3.94 -31.08 -9.33
CA GLY A 736 4.77 -30.32 -10.28
C GLY A 736 4.49 -30.62 -11.75
N SER A 737 3.52 -31.45 -12.09
CA SER A 737 3.12 -31.70 -13.48
C SER A 737 2.18 -30.61 -14.00
N PHE A 738 2.23 -30.42 -15.33
CA PHE A 738 1.37 -29.46 -16.02
C PHE A 738 0.19 -30.18 -16.66
N GLN A 739 -1.00 -29.59 -16.51
CA GLN A 739 -2.23 -30.14 -17.08
C GLN A 739 -2.92 -29.07 -17.93
N TRP A 740 -3.00 -29.33 -19.22
CA TRP A 740 -3.79 -28.52 -20.15
C TRP A 740 -5.21 -29.04 -20.25
N SER A 741 -6.17 -28.12 -20.29
CA SER A 741 -7.57 -28.42 -20.59
C SER A 741 -8.09 -27.45 -21.66
N ASN A 742 -9.16 -27.86 -22.33
CA ASN A 742 -9.88 -27.01 -23.29
C ASN A 742 -11.25 -26.71 -22.70
N PRO A 743 -11.53 -25.52 -22.18
CA PRO A 743 -12.86 -25.15 -21.69
C PRO A 743 -13.98 -25.28 -22.71
N LEU A 744 -13.65 -25.26 -24.00
CA LEU A 744 -14.49 -25.68 -25.11
C LEU A 744 -13.72 -26.65 -26.02
N THR A 745 -14.38 -27.71 -26.48
CA THR A 745 -13.79 -28.67 -27.41
C THR A 745 -13.73 -28.17 -28.85
N THR A 746 -14.47 -27.11 -29.15
CA THR A 746 -14.49 -26.37 -30.43
C THR A 746 -13.93 -24.98 -30.24
N ALA A 747 -13.70 -24.26 -31.35
CA ALA A 747 -13.37 -22.84 -31.27
C ALA A 747 -14.44 -22.04 -30.49
N VAL A 748 -14.01 -21.07 -29.72
CA VAL A 748 -14.89 -20.15 -28.98
C VAL A 748 -15.68 -19.27 -29.93
N GLU A 749 -15.01 -18.84 -31.00
CA GLU A 749 -15.51 -18.05 -32.12
C GLU A 749 -14.79 -18.52 -33.39
N THR A 750 -15.48 -18.60 -34.52
CA THR A 750 -14.95 -19.09 -35.79
C THR A 750 -14.71 -18.01 -36.85
N THR A 751 -14.92 -16.77 -36.48
CA THR A 751 -14.83 -15.64 -37.43
C THR A 751 -14.27 -14.39 -36.77
N LEU A 752 -13.18 -14.50 -36.00
CA LEU A 752 -12.53 -13.31 -35.47
C LEU A 752 -12.13 -12.34 -36.58
N PRO A 753 -12.25 -11.04 -36.34
CA PRO A 753 -11.77 -10.04 -37.31
C PRO A 753 -10.27 -10.18 -37.56
N GLN A 754 -9.84 -10.39 -38.80
CA GLN A 754 -8.45 -10.74 -39.17
C GLN A 754 -7.43 -9.59 -39.18
N THR A 755 -7.86 -8.35 -39.03
CA THR A 755 -6.98 -7.18 -39.27
C THR A 755 -6.62 -6.43 -37.97
N ILE A 756 -6.26 -7.14 -36.86
CA ILE A 756 -6.59 -6.61 -35.55
C ILE A 756 -5.50 -6.85 -34.53
N SER A 757 -5.22 -5.82 -33.74
CA SER A 757 -4.20 -5.84 -32.67
C SER A 757 -4.65 -6.49 -31.36
N SER A 758 -5.89 -6.81 -31.13
CA SER A 758 -6.36 -7.46 -29.90
C SER A 758 -7.80 -7.96 -30.10
N PRO A 759 -7.98 -9.05 -30.86
CA PRO A 759 -9.31 -9.52 -31.24
C PRO A 759 -10.13 -10.08 -30.10
N PHE A 760 -9.49 -10.33 -28.99
CA PHE A 760 -10.08 -10.76 -27.73
C PHE A 760 -9.30 -10.23 -26.54
N SER A 761 -9.91 -10.22 -25.39
CA SER A 761 -9.28 -9.96 -24.10
C SER A 761 -10.00 -10.74 -23.01
N PHE A 762 -9.29 -11.19 -22.00
CA PHE A 762 -9.89 -11.84 -20.85
C PHE A 762 -9.27 -11.33 -19.54
N ALA A 763 -10.02 -11.42 -18.46
CA ALA A 763 -9.56 -11.03 -17.15
C ALA A 763 -10.12 -11.95 -16.07
N TRP A 764 -9.28 -12.24 -15.07
CA TRP A 764 -9.66 -13.04 -13.92
C TRP A 764 -10.26 -12.16 -12.82
N TRP A 765 -11.26 -12.70 -12.12
CA TRP A 765 -11.75 -12.08 -10.91
C TRP A 765 -10.73 -12.19 -9.77
N HIS A 766 -10.67 -11.18 -8.93
CA HIS A 766 -9.75 -11.10 -7.79
C HIS A 766 -10.37 -11.59 -6.46
N GLN A 767 -11.65 -11.94 -6.46
CA GLN A 767 -12.38 -12.38 -5.26
C GLN A 767 -13.20 -13.65 -5.56
#